data_36a8395f0929d25e68605a60b994e4f0
#
_entry.id   36a8395f0929d25e68605a60b994e4f0
#
_cell.length_a   1.000
_cell.length_b   1.000
_cell.length_c   1.000
_cell.angle_alpha   90.00
_cell.angle_beta   90.00
_cell.angle_gamma   90.00
#
_symmetry.space_group_name_H-M   'P 1'
#
loop_
_entity.id
_entity.type
_entity.pdbx_description
1 polymer ?
#
loop_
_entity_poly.entity_id
_entity_poly.type
_entity_poly.pdbx_seq_one_letter_code
_entity_poly.pdbx_strand_id
1 'polypeptide(L)'
;MHTLSSPLLARLLERPAPPGEGKVDFSTALHQLGVTSVFDIVRLPRADFIRQLGRVNDDDGAQAYDTALAYATQLQWLYELQPTDTPPARSKRELDASGSSLLAEDWANACAPDALAALDSPVAYLRTLYLFARQLEQNGVGTCDKVLLSQRRPDLEALVIDHDSTFTQRPLLTLVDDMLRKHIKYHHPRQKLYRLLSTQHYPLTLPYHHHHYQCRLGLDGTRHRVGELNYRISKRLPFDAAGSAQYGWVQTHNPDVQCLLSDLNPGLQTLLLQPPLEAGTLFQTCFGLAGAPQTLQALLDATALNTAQLHALLAEERFAPHASPSVKDMPLPLYGARYVNGTDESPMTVASNNAQLLNITDERFDRLQRMIRLQHGVDLPFAELDTLIVSAMACERPINADLRISHGTLRALGVFRYLNRRYALTPLAFSAWLDRVPLQASATAQPLFDQVFNPTPVGSQPLPLDDQVLDRPTRQRVCAALELTDTPNSLHLLIDACPTPVLRNLATYSALYRQAHIARTFGLSVQHCRQLADLLGPATWSHLTAPTLRSGESVAADFLDGLMQLDWAVTWLKDSHTSVPQLRQRLLLEPVSENPALARWVDLLRHPPYELPSAWQLAPLPQPATADNLPPIEWAGVLAQAFGASADLSQPRQPSLALDQAIAALSLSPVPAQDAILKQQAKDRLTPWLQRIADKGQRVCIQQFLDTPVPTPYSKELTLYYNQFLNSAKTPPALKHLILLAPDVTTLLALPMNDTSLRQLLLNPHWLDRALAPSTLLELNLGTLYLLQRFKACCDTWGLTQDELLDFFRRANGNGAQPLDTQLSHWLGWSETELRVLTDTLPTGRVTAMDQLDWILRCHQSCAATRLPCQALLDASHLSLSSDFSQWKALGEAVIAARH
;
A
#
# COMPACT_ATOMS: atom_id res chain seq x y z
N MET A 1 14.77 55.16 -15.01
CA MET A 1 13.40 54.91 -14.55
C MET A 1 12.52 54.66 -15.77
N HIS A 2 12.27 53.42 -16.14
CA HIS A 2 11.31 53.07 -17.21
C HIS A 2 9.92 53.07 -16.59
N THR A 3 9.11 54.06 -16.94
CA THR A 3 7.70 54.12 -16.56
C THR A 3 6.95 53.01 -17.26
N LEU A 4 6.28 52.15 -16.51
CA LEU A 4 5.35 51.16 -17.08
C LEU A 4 4.35 51.88 -18.00
N SER A 5 4.15 51.35 -19.21
CA SER A 5 3.27 51.95 -20.23
C SER A 5 1.77 51.92 -19.83
N SER A 6 1.40 51.15 -18.84
CA SER A 6 0.03 51.05 -18.31
C SER A 6 -0.04 51.25 -16.80
N PRO A 7 -0.85 52.20 -16.28
CA PRO A 7 -1.01 52.41 -14.86
C PRO A 7 -1.61 51.18 -14.11
N LEU A 8 -2.29 50.28 -14.82
CA LEU A 8 -2.81 49.03 -14.25
C LEU A 8 -1.73 48.03 -13.93
N LEU A 9 -0.65 47.98 -14.73
CA LEU A 9 0.48 47.10 -14.45
C LEU A 9 1.21 47.44 -13.16
N ALA A 10 1.22 48.74 -12.78
CA ALA A 10 1.85 49.19 -11.52
C ALA A 10 1.03 48.81 -10.27
N ARG A 11 -0.22 48.37 -10.43
CA ARG A 11 -1.14 48.02 -9.35
C ARG A 11 -1.43 46.52 -9.25
N LEU A 12 -0.67 45.70 -9.95
CA LEU A 12 -0.88 44.23 -9.90
C LEU A 12 -0.51 43.61 -8.56
N LEU A 13 0.39 44.27 -7.81
CA LEU A 13 0.76 43.90 -6.45
C LEU A 13 0.56 45.09 -5.51
N GLU A 14 -0.02 44.83 -4.33
CA GLU A 14 -0.21 45.89 -3.33
C GLU A 14 1.12 46.34 -2.70
N ARG A 15 2.07 45.41 -2.54
CA ARG A 15 3.43 45.64 -2.02
C ARG A 15 4.41 44.74 -2.72
N PRO A 16 5.11 45.21 -3.79
CA PRO A 16 6.19 44.45 -4.39
C PRO A 16 7.30 44.19 -3.37
N ALA A 17 7.85 42.98 -3.40
CA ALA A 17 8.99 42.64 -2.55
C ALA A 17 10.28 43.36 -3.01
N PRO A 18 11.21 43.69 -2.13
CA PRO A 18 12.53 44.18 -2.54
C PRO A 18 13.23 43.04 -3.31
N PRO A 19 13.89 43.33 -4.45
CA PRO A 19 14.55 42.32 -5.28
C PRO A 19 15.67 41.60 -4.53
N GLY A 20 15.67 40.29 -4.56
CA GLY A 20 16.73 39.44 -4.04
C GLY A 20 18.02 39.48 -4.88
N GLU A 21 19.07 38.80 -4.40
CA GLU A 21 20.37 38.78 -5.07
C GLU A 21 20.26 38.17 -6.48
N GLY A 22 20.56 38.94 -7.53
CA GLY A 22 20.45 38.51 -8.93
C GLY A 22 19.04 38.61 -9.55
N LYS A 23 18.07 39.19 -8.86
CA LYS A 23 16.70 39.44 -9.34
C LYS A 23 16.48 40.94 -9.60
N VAL A 24 15.46 41.25 -10.40
CA VAL A 24 15.07 42.62 -10.74
C VAL A 24 13.74 42.97 -10.06
N ASP A 25 13.46 44.28 -9.94
CA ASP A 25 12.16 44.74 -9.43
C ASP A 25 11.00 44.33 -10.39
N PHE A 26 9.79 44.27 -9.82
CA PHE A 26 8.61 43.81 -10.54
C PHE A 26 8.32 44.51 -11.86
N SER A 27 8.49 45.82 -11.89
CA SER A 27 8.29 46.62 -13.08
C SER A 27 9.29 46.30 -14.18
N THR A 28 10.56 46.14 -13.83
CA THR A 28 11.64 45.75 -14.77
C THR A 28 11.44 44.30 -15.23
N ALA A 29 10.97 43.40 -14.32
CA ALA A 29 10.67 42.03 -14.70
C ALA A 29 9.57 41.93 -15.75
N LEU A 30 8.47 42.67 -15.60
CA LEU A 30 7.38 42.71 -16.58
C LEU A 30 7.88 43.25 -17.94
N HIS A 31 8.75 44.27 -17.92
CA HIS A 31 9.34 44.80 -19.12
C HIS A 31 10.26 43.79 -19.83
N GLN A 32 11.05 43.05 -19.05
CA GLN A 32 11.93 41.99 -19.62
C GLN A 32 11.11 40.82 -20.23
N LEU A 33 9.93 40.55 -19.67
CA LEU A 33 9.01 39.56 -20.20
C LEU A 33 8.18 40.07 -21.41
N GLY A 34 8.36 41.31 -21.81
CA GLY A 34 7.63 41.90 -22.94
C GLY A 34 6.17 42.22 -22.63
N VAL A 35 5.81 42.31 -21.38
CA VAL A 35 4.44 42.60 -20.93
C VAL A 35 4.20 44.11 -21.00
N THR A 36 3.25 44.52 -21.83
CA THR A 36 2.86 45.93 -22.02
C THR A 36 1.46 46.25 -21.50
N SER A 37 0.64 45.22 -21.29
CA SER A 37 -0.74 45.33 -20.80
C SER A 37 -1.15 44.18 -19.91
N VAL A 38 -2.23 44.32 -19.12
CA VAL A 38 -2.82 43.23 -18.35
C VAL A 38 -3.30 42.08 -19.23
N PHE A 39 -3.67 42.36 -20.49
CA PHE A 39 -4.09 41.33 -21.44
C PHE A 39 -2.94 40.44 -21.91
N ASP A 40 -1.71 40.93 -21.93
CA ASP A 40 -0.55 40.13 -22.26
C ASP A 40 -0.26 39.08 -21.21
N ILE A 41 -0.54 39.40 -19.94
CA ILE A 41 -0.44 38.46 -18.81
C ILE A 41 -1.51 37.37 -18.94
N VAL A 42 -2.76 37.74 -19.15
CA VAL A 42 -3.91 36.83 -19.17
C VAL A 42 -3.90 35.90 -20.39
N ARG A 43 -3.23 36.29 -21.47
CA ARG A 43 -3.03 35.42 -22.64
C ARG A 43 -2.13 34.21 -22.37
N LEU A 44 -1.27 34.30 -21.36
CA LEU A 44 -0.42 33.19 -20.96
C LEU A 44 -1.17 32.27 -20.00
N PRO A 45 -0.97 30.96 -20.04
CA PRO A 45 -1.44 30.07 -18.98
C PRO A 45 -0.87 30.49 -17.61
N ARG A 46 -1.69 30.49 -16.57
CA ARG A 46 -1.33 30.94 -15.22
C ARG A 46 -0.01 30.36 -14.72
N ALA A 47 0.17 29.04 -14.90
CA ALA A 47 1.40 28.34 -14.48
C ALA A 47 2.64 28.79 -15.25
N ASP A 48 2.48 29.18 -16.52
CA ASP A 48 3.59 29.62 -17.36
C ASP A 48 4.03 31.02 -16.99
N PHE A 49 3.09 31.92 -16.73
CA PHE A 49 3.40 33.27 -16.27
C PHE A 49 4.11 33.24 -14.91
N ILE A 50 3.62 32.47 -13.94
CA ILE A 50 4.25 32.32 -12.62
C ILE A 50 5.68 31.79 -12.78
N ARG A 51 5.91 30.82 -13.66
CA ARG A 51 7.22 30.24 -13.90
C ARG A 51 8.18 31.25 -14.59
N GLN A 52 7.68 32.01 -15.54
CA GLN A 52 8.49 33.00 -16.23
C GLN A 52 8.86 34.18 -15.31
N LEU A 53 7.91 34.69 -14.54
CA LEU A 53 8.14 35.74 -13.56
C LEU A 53 9.12 35.28 -12.47
N GLY A 54 8.93 34.11 -11.89
CA GLY A 54 9.78 33.56 -10.83
C GLY A 54 11.25 33.33 -11.22
N ARG A 55 11.57 33.32 -12.54
CA ARG A 55 12.96 33.31 -13.02
C ARG A 55 13.65 34.66 -12.89
N VAL A 56 12.89 35.74 -12.94
CA VAL A 56 13.39 37.10 -13.06
C VAL A 56 13.14 37.92 -11.78
N ASN A 57 12.09 37.60 -11.06
CA ASN A 57 11.62 38.34 -9.89
C ASN A 57 11.11 37.39 -8.79
N ASP A 58 11.09 37.82 -7.53
CA ASP A 58 10.63 37.01 -6.37
C ASP A 58 9.23 37.38 -5.88
N ASP A 59 8.53 38.24 -6.55
CA ASP A 59 7.16 38.62 -6.18
C ASP A 59 6.16 37.50 -6.45
N ASP A 60 5.01 37.57 -5.78
CA ASP A 60 3.92 36.58 -5.94
C ASP A 60 3.28 36.68 -7.34
N GLY A 61 3.80 35.86 -8.25
CA GLY A 61 3.29 35.74 -9.61
C GLY A 61 1.85 35.25 -9.68
N ALA A 62 1.38 34.52 -8.66
CA ALA A 62 -0.02 34.05 -8.60
C ALA A 62 -0.95 35.24 -8.30
N GLN A 63 -0.62 36.05 -7.31
CA GLN A 63 -1.37 37.26 -6.99
C GLN A 63 -1.37 38.24 -8.16
N ALA A 64 -0.23 38.46 -8.81
CA ALA A 64 -0.12 39.33 -9.96
C ALA A 64 -0.99 38.88 -11.13
N TYR A 65 -1.04 37.57 -11.40
CA TYR A 65 -1.89 37.00 -12.46
C TYR A 65 -3.38 37.15 -12.15
N ASP A 66 -3.78 36.80 -10.92
CA ASP A 66 -5.19 36.86 -10.51
C ASP A 66 -5.72 38.30 -10.48
N THR A 67 -4.88 39.25 -10.10
CA THR A 67 -5.20 40.69 -10.19
C THR A 67 -5.29 41.17 -11.64
N ALA A 68 -4.38 40.71 -12.51
CA ALA A 68 -4.41 41.03 -13.95
C ALA A 68 -5.69 40.48 -14.60
N LEU A 69 -6.09 39.25 -14.24
CA LEU A 69 -7.34 38.63 -14.71
C LEU A 69 -8.57 39.42 -14.27
N ALA A 70 -8.62 39.87 -13.02
CA ALA A 70 -9.71 40.70 -12.51
C ALA A 70 -9.81 42.04 -13.29
N TYR A 71 -8.70 42.70 -13.53
CA TYR A 71 -8.67 43.94 -14.32
C TYR A 71 -9.04 43.69 -15.77
N ALA A 72 -8.56 42.64 -16.40
CA ALA A 72 -8.92 42.30 -17.77
C ALA A 72 -10.42 42.02 -17.91
N THR A 73 -11.01 41.28 -16.95
CA THR A 73 -12.46 41.00 -16.94
C THR A 73 -13.26 42.26 -16.75
N GLN A 74 -12.85 43.18 -15.86
CA GLN A 74 -13.55 44.46 -15.67
C GLN A 74 -13.46 45.34 -16.92
N LEU A 75 -12.31 45.41 -17.57
CA LEU A 75 -12.16 46.18 -18.80
C LEU A 75 -12.99 45.58 -19.93
N GLN A 76 -13.05 44.26 -20.07
CA GLN A 76 -13.93 43.60 -21.04
C GLN A 76 -15.40 43.92 -20.78
N TRP A 77 -15.82 43.80 -19.52
CA TRP A 77 -17.20 44.14 -19.13
C TRP A 77 -17.56 45.62 -19.39
N LEU A 78 -16.63 46.57 -19.09
CA LEU A 78 -16.82 47.99 -19.38
C LEU A 78 -16.86 48.26 -20.88
N TYR A 79 -16.10 47.52 -21.68
CA TYR A 79 -16.17 47.63 -23.14
C TYR A 79 -17.47 47.09 -23.70
N GLU A 80 -18.02 45.99 -23.16
CA GLU A 80 -19.29 45.43 -23.56
C GLU A 80 -20.49 46.31 -23.14
N LEU A 81 -20.33 47.10 -22.06
CA LEU A 81 -21.38 48.05 -21.58
C LEU A 81 -21.33 49.40 -22.33
N GLN A 82 -20.32 49.70 -23.14
CA GLN A 82 -20.35 50.92 -23.92
C GLN A 82 -21.41 50.79 -25.02
N PRO A 83 -22.42 51.70 -25.04
CA PRO A 83 -23.38 51.68 -26.13
C PRO A 83 -22.64 51.89 -27.43
N THR A 84 -22.79 50.98 -28.38
CA THR A 84 -22.24 51.07 -29.74
C THR A 84 -23.02 52.11 -30.56
N ASP A 85 -22.98 53.37 -30.17
CA ASP A 85 -23.57 54.49 -30.92
C ASP A 85 -22.60 55.18 -31.83
N THR A 86 -21.44 54.57 -32.09
CA THR A 86 -20.52 55.06 -33.12
C THR A 86 -20.33 54.02 -34.21
N PRO A 87 -20.83 54.20 -35.43
CA PRO A 87 -20.47 53.34 -36.54
C PRO A 87 -18.96 53.33 -36.68
N PRO A 88 -18.33 52.18 -37.01
CA PRO A 88 -16.87 52.11 -37.17
C PRO A 88 -16.40 53.18 -38.13
N ALA A 89 -15.41 53.94 -37.70
CA ALA A 89 -14.81 55.02 -38.51
C ALA A 89 -14.34 54.41 -39.84
N ARG A 90 -15.11 54.75 -40.91
CA ARG A 90 -14.73 54.43 -42.28
C ARG A 90 -13.29 54.93 -42.52
N SER A 91 -12.38 54.02 -42.88
CA SER A 91 -11.07 54.42 -43.27
C SER A 91 -11.14 55.40 -44.47
N LYS A 92 -10.52 56.54 -44.35
CA LYS A 92 -10.48 57.61 -45.30
C LYS A 92 -9.74 57.23 -46.61
N ARG A 93 -9.95 56.04 -47.16
CA ARG A 93 -9.18 55.57 -48.30
C ARG A 93 -9.97 55.16 -49.53
N GLU A 94 -11.24 55.42 -49.61
CA GLU A 94 -11.99 55.12 -50.86
C GLU A 94 -12.99 56.21 -51.18
N LEU A 95 -12.51 57.40 -51.44
CA LEU A 95 -13.28 58.55 -52.04
C LEU A 95 -12.79 58.89 -53.43
N ASP A 96 -12.18 57.93 -54.10
CA ASP A 96 -11.82 58.17 -55.55
C ASP A 96 -12.09 56.90 -56.37
N ALA A 97 -13.30 56.59 -56.61
CA ALA A 97 -13.71 55.81 -57.78
C ALA A 97 -15.17 56.05 -58.13
N SER A 98 -15.40 56.76 -59.15
CA SER A 98 -16.54 56.81 -60.08
C SER A 98 -17.88 56.27 -59.62
N GLY A 99 -18.91 57.02 -59.80
CA GLY A 99 -20.32 56.88 -59.55
C GLY A 99 -21.05 55.55 -59.81
N SER A 100 -20.34 54.42 -59.92
CA SER A 100 -20.91 53.07 -60.01
C SER A 100 -21.05 52.37 -58.59
N SER A 101 -20.46 52.99 -57.57
CA SER A 101 -20.47 52.41 -56.21
C SER A 101 -21.78 52.72 -55.44
N LEU A 102 -22.62 53.61 -55.93
CA LEU A 102 -23.92 53.90 -55.31
C LEU A 102 -25.03 52.85 -55.55
N LEU A 103 -24.77 51.88 -56.43
CA LEU A 103 -25.64 50.76 -56.74
C LEU A 103 -25.07 49.39 -56.38
N ALA A 104 -23.87 49.32 -55.86
CA ALA A 104 -23.33 48.06 -55.31
C ALA A 104 -23.97 47.82 -53.94
N GLU A 105 -24.89 46.86 -53.88
CA GLU A 105 -25.39 46.34 -52.58
C GLU A 105 -24.18 45.86 -51.79
N ASP A 106 -23.91 46.53 -50.67
CA ASP A 106 -22.84 46.12 -49.73
C ASP A 106 -23.38 44.99 -48.90
N TRP A 107 -23.30 43.83 -49.48
CA TRP A 107 -23.70 42.57 -48.82
C TRP A 107 -22.91 42.29 -47.53
N ALA A 108 -21.74 42.88 -47.34
CA ALA A 108 -20.99 42.79 -46.10
C ALA A 108 -21.70 43.47 -44.92
N ASN A 109 -22.53 44.52 -45.21
CA ASN A 109 -23.38 45.16 -44.20
C ASN A 109 -24.77 44.46 -43.99
N ALA A 110 -25.10 43.49 -44.86
CA ALA A 110 -26.34 42.74 -44.76
C ALA A 110 -26.29 41.52 -43.87
N CYS A 111 -25.09 41.10 -43.49
CA CYS A 111 -24.86 39.91 -42.67
C CYS A 111 -23.72 40.16 -41.68
N ALA A 112 -23.94 39.80 -40.39
CA ALA A 112 -22.88 39.87 -39.38
C ALA A 112 -21.70 38.97 -39.78
N PRO A 113 -20.45 39.38 -39.51
CA PRO A 113 -19.26 38.59 -39.89
C PRO A 113 -19.21 37.17 -39.33
N ASP A 114 -19.87 36.94 -38.23
CA ASP A 114 -19.99 35.64 -37.50
C ASP A 114 -21.31 34.91 -37.83
N ALA A 115 -22.12 35.42 -38.76
CA ALA A 115 -23.36 34.76 -39.18
C ALA A 115 -23.07 33.54 -40.07
N LEU A 116 -23.87 32.49 -39.94
CA LEU A 116 -23.78 31.28 -40.78
C LEU A 116 -23.97 31.61 -42.28
N ALA A 117 -24.73 32.65 -42.58
CA ALA A 117 -25.04 33.10 -43.94
C ALA A 117 -23.93 33.98 -44.55
N ALA A 118 -22.89 34.37 -43.83
CA ALA A 118 -21.82 35.19 -44.33
C ALA A 118 -21.05 34.47 -45.47
N LEU A 119 -20.66 35.21 -46.50
CA LEU A 119 -19.98 34.65 -47.69
C LEU A 119 -18.60 34.07 -47.38
N ASP A 120 -17.96 34.57 -46.38
CA ASP A 120 -16.69 34.11 -45.85
C ASP A 120 -16.79 33.08 -44.70
N SER A 121 -18.05 32.66 -44.37
CA SER A 121 -18.27 31.68 -43.34
C SER A 121 -17.75 30.30 -43.71
N PRO A 122 -17.34 29.51 -42.74
CA PRO A 122 -16.98 28.10 -42.98
C PRO A 122 -18.11 27.29 -43.62
N VAL A 123 -19.38 27.67 -43.37
CA VAL A 123 -20.55 27.05 -44.00
C VAL A 123 -20.62 27.33 -45.50
N ALA A 124 -20.40 28.57 -45.91
CA ALA A 124 -20.38 28.96 -47.34
C ALA A 124 -19.24 28.18 -48.07
N TYR A 125 -18.09 28.07 -47.46
CA TYR A 125 -16.96 27.28 -48.00
C TYR A 125 -17.33 25.82 -48.13
N LEU A 126 -17.82 25.17 -47.04
CA LEU A 126 -18.23 23.76 -47.06
C LEU A 126 -19.32 23.47 -48.11
N ARG A 127 -20.33 24.33 -48.17
CA ARG A 127 -21.41 24.20 -49.15
C ARG A 127 -20.86 24.27 -50.61
N THR A 128 -20.00 25.25 -50.85
CA THR A 128 -19.41 25.42 -52.17
C THR A 128 -18.56 24.20 -52.54
N LEU A 129 -17.74 23.70 -51.64
CA LEU A 129 -16.92 22.52 -51.83
C LEU A 129 -17.77 21.27 -52.08
N TYR A 130 -18.85 21.07 -51.32
CA TYR A 130 -19.78 19.97 -51.48
C TYR A 130 -20.49 19.99 -52.83
N LEU A 131 -21.00 21.17 -53.27
CA LEU A 131 -21.62 21.35 -54.57
C LEU A 131 -20.63 21.13 -55.71
N PHE A 132 -19.39 21.59 -55.55
CA PHE A 132 -18.31 21.36 -56.53
C PHE A 132 -17.96 19.88 -56.65
N ALA A 133 -17.84 19.16 -55.54
CA ALA A 133 -17.60 17.74 -55.55
C ALA A 133 -18.73 16.96 -56.26
N ARG A 134 -19.99 17.29 -55.98
CA ARG A 134 -21.14 16.72 -56.70
C ARG A 134 -21.14 17.04 -58.20
N GLN A 135 -20.76 18.22 -58.55
CA GLN A 135 -20.64 18.64 -59.97
C GLN A 135 -19.53 17.86 -60.69
N LEU A 136 -18.39 17.61 -60.04
CA LEU A 136 -17.32 16.76 -60.56
C LEU A 136 -17.81 15.31 -60.76
N GLU A 137 -18.59 14.77 -59.83
CA GLU A 137 -19.18 13.44 -59.96
C GLU A 137 -20.13 13.33 -61.16
N GLN A 138 -20.94 14.38 -61.40
CA GLN A 138 -21.86 14.47 -62.54
C GLN A 138 -21.16 14.60 -63.85
N ASN A 139 -20.12 15.44 -63.93
CA ASN A 139 -19.41 15.76 -65.16
C ASN A 139 -18.32 14.76 -65.54
N GLY A 140 -17.92 13.93 -64.63
CA GLY A 140 -16.89 12.90 -64.83
C GLY A 140 -17.26 11.85 -65.87
N VAL A 141 -16.61 11.86 -67.03
CA VAL A 141 -16.73 10.86 -68.06
C VAL A 141 -15.74 9.73 -67.78
N GLY A 142 -16.20 8.59 -67.30
CA GLY A 142 -15.35 7.41 -67.05
C GLY A 142 -16.17 6.14 -66.95
N THR A 143 -15.62 5.06 -67.44
CA THR A 143 -16.21 3.72 -67.50
C THR A 143 -15.95 2.88 -66.24
N CYS A 144 -15.29 3.48 -65.24
CA CYS A 144 -15.02 2.79 -63.96
C CYS A 144 -16.14 3.02 -62.96
N ASP A 145 -16.40 2.03 -62.12
CA ASP A 145 -17.36 2.17 -60.99
C ASP A 145 -16.95 3.37 -60.10
N LYS A 146 -17.82 4.38 -60.13
CA LYS A 146 -17.60 5.59 -59.32
C LYS A 146 -18.10 5.37 -57.90
N VAL A 147 -17.26 5.59 -56.95
CA VAL A 147 -17.66 5.65 -55.55
C VAL A 147 -18.11 7.07 -55.23
N LEU A 148 -19.41 7.30 -55.19
CA LEU A 148 -20.00 8.63 -54.96
C LEU A 148 -19.73 9.13 -53.51
N LEU A 149 -19.68 10.46 -53.39
CA LEU A 149 -19.51 11.09 -52.07
C LEU A 149 -20.62 10.65 -51.08
N SER A 150 -21.86 10.53 -51.57
CA SER A 150 -22.99 10.06 -50.77
C SER A 150 -22.85 8.60 -50.30
N GLN A 151 -22.08 7.76 -51.03
CA GLN A 151 -21.78 6.40 -50.59
C GLN A 151 -20.61 6.34 -49.61
N ARG A 152 -19.62 7.19 -49.75
CA ARG A 152 -18.46 7.27 -48.88
C ARG A 152 -18.79 8.01 -47.56
N ARG A 153 -19.59 9.05 -47.64
CA ARG A 153 -19.91 9.98 -46.55
C ARG A 153 -21.40 10.33 -46.56
N PRO A 154 -22.30 9.36 -46.32
CA PRO A 154 -23.75 9.61 -46.25
C PRO A 154 -24.12 10.57 -45.14
N ASP A 155 -23.25 10.71 -44.14
CA ASP A 155 -23.39 11.65 -43.04
C ASP A 155 -23.39 13.11 -43.48
N LEU A 156 -22.76 13.44 -44.59
CA LEU A 156 -22.67 14.84 -45.09
C LEU A 156 -24.04 15.36 -45.61
N GLU A 157 -24.90 14.50 -46.13
CA GLU A 157 -26.24 14.90 -46.59
C GLU A 157 -27.18 15.18 -45.41
N ALA A 158 -26.95 14.49 -44.27
CA ALA A 158 -27.76 14.65 -43.06
C ALA A 158 -27.15 15.66 -42.07
N LEU A 159 -26.01 16.29 -42.42
CA LEU A 159 -25.32 17.19 -41.52
C LEU A 159 -26.14 18.45 -41.28
N VAL A 160 -26.55 18.66 -40.05
CA VAL A 160 -27.19 19.92 -39.61
C VAL A 160 -26.06 20.88 -39.24
N ILE A 161 -26.02 22.01 -39.92
CA ILE A 161 -25.03 23.06 -39.70
C ILE A 161 -25.72 24.19 -38.94
N ASP A 162 -25.31 24.38 -37.70
CA ASP A 162 -25.74 25.45 -36.81
C ASP A 162 -24.52 26.29 -36.37
N HIS A 163 -24.78 27.31 -35.54
CA HIS A 163 -23.73 28.19 -35.03
C HIS A 163 -22.67 27.41 -34.24
N ASP A 164 -23.10 26.49 -33.38
CA ASP A 164 -22.19 25.69 -32.56
C ASP A 164 -21.29 24.78 -33.41
N SER A 165 -21.86 24.08 -34.40
CA SER A 165 -21.06 23.19 -35.28
C SER A 165 -20.12 23.95 -36.17
N THR A 166 -20.36 25.24 -36.44
CA THR A 166 -19.57 26.11 -37.35
C THR A 166 -18.44 26.84 -36.63
N PHE A 167 -18.71 27.44 -35.48
CA PHE A 167 -17.81 28.35 -34.78
C PHE A 167 -17.23 27.80 -33.51
N THR A 168 -17.81 26.75 -32.91
CA THR A 168 -17.27 26.14 -31.71
C THR A 168 -16.15 25.15 -32.10
N GLN A 169 -14.92 25.45 -31.69
CA GLN A 169 -13.79 24.54 -31.87
C GLN A 169 -13.93 23.33 -30.95
N ARG A 170 -14.12 22.16 -31.54
CA ARG A 170 -14.13 20.88 -30.79
C ARG A 170 -12.79 20.16 -30.96
N PRO A 171 -12.18 19.67 -29.89
CA PRO A 171 -10.98 18.87 -30.00
C PRO A 171 -11.21 17.67 -30.94
N LEU A 172 -10.26 17.41 -31.84
CA LEU A 172 -10.35 16.30 -32.80
C LEU A 172 -10.63 14.95 -32.11
N LEU A 173 -10.01 14.71 -30.94
CA LEU A 173 -10.23 13.50 -30.15
C LEU A 173 -11.70 13.32 -29.76
N THR A 174 -12.41 14.40 -29.39
CA THR A 174 -13.85 14.35 -29.07
C THR A 174 -14.67 13.94 -30.29
N LEU A 175 -14.35 14.46 -31.47
CA LEU A 175 -15.02 14.10 -32.71
C LEU A 175 -14.78 12.63 -33.09
N VAL A 176 -13.56 12.15 -32.96
CA VAL A 176 -13.21 10.74 -33.21
C VAL A 176 -13.93 9.83 -32.20
N ASP A 177 -13.95 10.17 -30.92
CA ASP A 177 -14.64 9.39 -29.90
C ASP A 177 -16.16 9.31 -30.16
N ASP A 178 -16.79 10.44 -30.54
CA ASP A 178 -18.20 10.47 -30.92
C ASP A 178 -18.51 9.60 -32.15
N MET A 179 -17.64 9.60 -33.15
CA MET A 179 -17.77 8.74 -34.34
C MET A 179 -17.63 7.24 -33.97
N LEU A 180 -16.61 6.91 -33.19
CA LEU A 180 -16.39 5.54 -32.73
C LEU A 180 -17.57 5.04 -31.88
N ARG A 181 -18.10 5.86 -30.97
CA ARG A 181 -19.30 5.57 -30.15
C ARG A 181 -20.52 5.29 -31.03
N LYS A 182 -20.76 6.12 -32.05
CA LYS A 182 -21.86 5.93 -33.00
C LYS A 182 -21.72 4.62 -33.78
N HIS A 183 -20.48 4.31 -34.25
CA HIS A 183 -20.19 3.08 -34.97
C HIS A 183 -20.43 1.84 -34.10
N ILE A 184 -19.89 1.81 -32.87
CA ILE A 184 -20.10 0.69 -31.94
C ILE A 184 -21.59 0.52 -31.62
N LYS A 185 -22.31 1.62 -31.36
CA LYS A 185 -23.75 1.60 -31.07
C LYS A 185 -24.57 1.07 -32.26
N TYR A 186 -24.15 1.36 -33.48
CA TYR A 186 -24.79 0.82 -34.69
C TYR A 186 -24.68 -0.70 -34.78
N HIS A 187 -23.50 -1.27 -34.49
CA HIS A 187 -23.25 -2.71 -34.51
C HIS A 187 -23.80 -3.44 -33.27
N HIS A 188 -23.90 -2.78 -32.14
CA HIS A 188 -24.34 -3.33 -30.85
C HIS A 188 -25.46 -2.49 -30.20
N PRO A 189 -26.64 -2.36 -30.85
CA PRO A 189 -27.69 -1.40 -30.43
C PRO A 189 -28.30 -1.70 -29.04
N ARG A 190 -28.24 -2.98 -28.60
CA ARG A 190 -28.84 -3.42 -27.32
C ARG A 190 -27.87 -3.36 -26.13
N GLN A 191 -26.60 -3.11 -26.35
CA GLN A 191 -25.59 -3.12 -25.30
C GLN A 191 -25.12 -1.72 -24.94
N LYS A 192 -24.85 -1.50 -23.64
CA LYS A 192 -24.22 -0.26 -23.20
C LYS A 192 -22.73 -0.31 -23.55
N LEU A 193 -22.21 0.72 -24.21
CA LEU A 193 -20.84 0.80 -24.75
C LEU A 193 -19.78 0.34 -23.75
N TYR A 194 -19.71 0.99 -22.60
CA TYR A 194 -18.63 0.69 -21.63
C TYR A 194 -18.77 -0.70 -20.96
N ARG A 195 -20.00 -1.21 -20.86
CA ARG A 195 -20.21 -2.59 -20.43
C ARG A 195 -19.73 -3.59 -21.49
N LEU A 196 -19.98 -3.29 -22.76
CA LEU A 196 -19.47 -4.08 -23.87
C LEU A 196 -17.94 -4.14 -23.84
N LEU A 197 -17.26 -2.98 -23.74
CA LEU A 197 -15.80 -2.89 -23.71
C LEU A 197 -15.18 -3.60 -22.48
N SER A 198 -15.90 -3.66 -21.37
CA SER A 198 -15.43 -4.34 -20.15
C SER A 198 -15.53 -5.87 -20.22
N THR A 199 -16.21 -6.43 -21.23
CA THR A 199 -16.42 -7.87 -21.38
C THR A 199 -15.81 -8.45 -22.66
N GLN A 200 -15.37 -7.61 -23.58
CA GLN A 200 -14.70 -8.08 -24.81
C GLN A 200 -13.25 -8.45 -24.53
N HIS A 201 -12.78 -9.47 -25.25
CA HIS A 201 -11.43 -9.98 -25.11
C HIS A 201 -10.51 -9.69 -26.30
N TYR A 202 -11.02 -9.19 -27.40
CA TYR A 202 -10.22 -8.80 -28.56
C TYR A 202 -10.54 -7.35 -28.95
N PRO A 203 -9.56 -6.56 -29.30
CA PRO A 203 -8.08 -6.79 -29.31
C PRO A 203 -7.48 -6.98 -27.90
N LEU A 204 -6.18 -7.32 -27.83
CA LEU A 204 -5.50 -7.65 -26.56
C LEU A 204 -5.37 -6.47 -25.57
N THR A 205 -5.74 -5.27 -25.97
CA THR A 205 -5.90 -4.11 -25.09
C THR A 205 -7.20 -4.16 -24.27
N LEU A 206 -8.14 -5.06 -24.61
CA LEU A 206 -9.37 -5.31 -23.88
C LEU A 206 -9.18 -6.49 -22.90
N PRO A 207 -9.96 -6.56 -21.83
CA PRO A 207 -11.11 -5.73 -21.48
C PRO A 207 -10.74 -4.33 -20.98
N TYR A 208 -11.55 -3.33 -21.34
CA TYR A 208 -11.39 -1.95 -20.89
C TYR A 208 -12.53 -1.57 -19.94
N HIS A 209 -12.19 -1.25 -18.69
CA HIS A 209 -13.17 -0.86 -17.69
C HIS A 209 -13.14 0.66 -17.45
N HIS A 210 -14.04 1.39 -18.11
CA HIS A 210 -14.07 2.85 -18.11
C HIS A 210 -14.08 3.45 -16.69
N HIS A 211 -14.92 2.95 -15.80
CA HIS A 211 -15.06 3.51 -14.45
C HIS A 211 -13.88 3.19 -13.55
N HIS A 212 -13.24 2.03 -13.71
CA HIS A 212 -11.96 1.76 -13.05
C HIS A 212 -10.88 2.76 -13.53
N TYR A 213 -10.86 3.05 -14.83
CA TYR A 213 -9.93 4.05 -15.38
C TYR A 213 -10.21 5.46 -14.86
N GLN A 214 -11.50 5.83 -14.67
CA GLN A 214 -11.88 7.08 -14.00
C GLN A 214 -11.35 7.14 -12.57
N CYS A 215 -11.50 6.06 -11.77
CA CYS A 215 -10.93 5.99 -10.43
C CYS A 215 -9.40 6.17 -10.47
N ARG A 216 -8.72 5.49 -11.39
CA ARG A 216 -7.27 5.60 -11.54
C ARG A 216 -6.83 7.02 -11.86
N LEU A 217 -7.46 7.67 -12.83
CA LEU A 217 -7.14 9.06 -13.21
C LEU A 217 -7.48 10.06 -12.11
N GLY A 218 -8.66 9.93 -11.50
CA GLY A 218 -9.13 10.87 -10.48
C GLY A 218 -8.30 10.81 -9.20
N LEU A 219 -7.79 9.63 -8.85
CA LEU A 219 -6.91 9.45 -7.68
C LEU A 219 -5.42 9.67 -7.98
N ASP A 220 -5.02 9.89 -9.23
CA ASP A 220 -3.60 9.94 -9.61
C ASP A 220 -2.81 11.04 -8.90
N GLY A 221 -3.35 12.21 -8.69
CA GLY A 221 -2.70 13.30 -7.94
C GLY A 221 -2.67 13.13 -6.42
N THR A 222 -3.45 12.19 -5.86
CA THR A 222 -3.63 12.03 -4.41
C THR A 222 -2.62 11.08 -3.76
N ARG A 223 -1.77 10.43 -4.53
CA ARG A 223 -0.87 9.34 -4.11
C ARG A 223 -1.60 8.12 -3.54
N HIS A 224 -2.92 7.99 -3.77
CA HIS A 224 -3.74 6.89 -3.30
C HIS A 224 -4.34 6.13 -4.48
N ARG A 225 -4.40 4.82 -4.37
CA ARG A 225 -5.12 3.94 -5.28
C ARG A 225 -6.32 3.32 -4.55
N VAL A 226 -7.32 2.85 -5.28
CA VAL A 226 -8.53 2.28 -4.68
C VAL A 226 -8.20 1.19 -3.65
N GLY A 227 -7.30 0.26 -3.99
CA GLY A 227 -6.89 -0.80 -3.07
C GLY A 227 -6.15 -0.29 -1.81
N GLU A 228 -5.45 0.85 -1.88
CA GLU A 228 -4.76 1.44 -0.73
C GLU A 228 -5.71 2.06 0.28
N LEU A 229 -6.88 2.55 -0.17
CA LEU A 229 -7.90 3.11 0.72
C LEU A 229 -8.35 2.10 1.76
N ASN A 230 -8.51 0.83 1.39
CA ASN A 230 -8.87 -0.25 2.30
C ASN A 230 -7.90 -0.39 3.47
N TYR A 231 -6.59 -0.30 3.21
CA TYR A 231 -5.58 -0.36 4.26
C TYR A 231 -5.59 0.88 5.15
N ARG A 232 -5.82 2.06 4.59
CA ARG A 232 -5.86 3.32 5.35
C ARG A 232 -7.03 3.40 6.31
N ILE A 233 -8.22 2.95 5.88
CA ILE A 233 -9.44 3.00 6.68
C ILE A 233 -9.83 1.62 7.25
N SER A 234 -8.91 0.67 7.27
CA SER A 234 -9.16 -0.65 7.84
C SER A 234 -9.60 -0.55 9.29
N LYS A 235 -10.69 -1.23 9.67
CA LYS A 235 -11.09 -1.38 11.08
C LYS A 235 -10.21 -2.39 11.81
N ARG A 236 -9.62 -3.33 11.07
CA ARG A 236 -8.68 -4.33 11.61
C ARG A 236 -7.26 -3.84 11.38
N LEU A 237 -6.53 -3.66 12.45
CA LEU A 237 -5.13 -3.23 12.42
C LEU A 237 -4.19 -4.41 12.63
N PRO A 238 -2.92 -4.33 12.21
CA PRO A 238 -2.00 -5.48 12.19
C PRO A 238 -1.67 -6.08 13.56
N PHE A 239 -1.85 -5.34 14.64
CA PHE A 239 -1.58 -5.82 16.02
C PHE A 239 -2.74 -6.63 16.62
N ASP A 240 -3.87 -6.69 15.96
CA ASP A 240 -5.01 -7.48 16.40
C ASP A 240 -4.67 -8.98 16.29
N ALA A 241 -4.79 -9.76 17.37
CA ALA A 241 -4.36 -11.16 17.41
C ALA A 241 -5.04 -12.06 16.35
N ALA A 242 -6.27 -11.70 15.94
CA ALA A 242 -6.96 -12.31 14.80
C ALA A 242 -6.67 -11.55 13.48
N GLY A 243 -5.91 -10.47 13.50
CA GLY A 243 -6.04 -9.37 12.56
C GLY A 243 -5.02 -9.30 11.46
N SER A 244 -3.94 -10.11 11.47
CA SER A 244 -2.91 -9.98 10.45
C SER A 244 -3.41 -10.23 9.03
N ALA A 245 -4.23 -11.26 8.83
CA ALA A 245 -4.87 -11.54 7.55
C ALA A 245 -6.12 -10.66 7.28
N GLN A 246 -6.59 -9.95 8.30
CA GLN A 246 -7.76 -9.06 8.23
C GLN A 246 -7.38 -7.58 8.10
N TYR A 247 -6.11 -7.28 8.10
CA TYR A 247 -5.63 -5.93 7.83
C TYR A 247 -5.99 -5.53 6.39
N GLY A 248 -6.68 -4.42 6.24
CA GLY A 248 -7.30 -3.99 5.00
C GLY A 248 -8.83 -4.16 4.98
N TRP A 249 -9.44 -4.83 5.99
CA TRP A 249 -10.89 -4.96 6.06
C TRP A 249 -11.52 -3.71 6.71
N VAL A 250 -12.58 -3.22 6.09
CA VAL A 250 -13.30 -2.04 6.57
C VAL A 250 -14.59 -2.45 7.27
N GLN A 251 -15.63 -2.85 6.53
CA GLN A 251 -16.91 -3.27 7.13
C GLN A 251 -17.14 -4.77 7.00
N THR A 252 -16.73 -5.33 5.86
CA THR A 252 -16.92 -6.73 5.51
C THR A 252 -15.60 -7.36 5.09
N HIS A 253 -15.55 -8.68 5.13
CA HIS A 253 -14.44 -9.44 4.58
C HIS A 253 -14.29 -9.18 3.09
N ASN A 254 -13.12 -8.68 2.67
CA ASN A 254 -12.78 -8.53 1.26
C ASN A 254 -11.49 -9.31 0.98
N PRO A 255 -11.56 -10.54 0.46
CA PRO A 255 -10.40 -11.37 0.17
C PRO A 255 -9.52 -10.79 -0.95
N ASP A 256 -10.06 -9.89 -1.76
CA ASP A 256 -9.43 -9.35 -2.96
C ASP A 256 -8.65 -8.04 -2.72
N VAL A 257 -8.56 -7.57 -1.46
CA VAL A 257 -7.92 -6.28 -1.15
C VAL A 257 -6.52 -6.17 -1.74
N GLN A 258 -5.71 -7.22 -1.62
CA GLN A 258 -4.35 -7.22 -2.17
C GLN A 258 -4.36 -7.30 -3.71
N CYS A 259 -5.32 -7.97 -4.31
CA CYS A 259 -5.51 -7.97 -5.77
C CYS A 259 -5.83 -6.58 -6.31
N LEU A 260 -6.64 -5.79 -5.56
CA LEU A 260 -6.96 -4.40 -5.92
C LEU A 260 -5.75 -3.47 -5.88
N LEU A 261 -4.72 -3.78 -5.09
CA LEU A 261 -3.45 -3.04 -5.09
C LEU A 261 -2.70 -3.14 -6.42
N SER A 262 -2.98 -4.16 -7.23
CA SER A 262 -2.37 -4.36 -8.56
C SER A 262 -2.75 -3.27 -9.56
N ASP A 263 -3.84 -2.54 -9.31
CA ASP A 263 -4.39 -1.51 -10.20
C ASP A 263 -4.78 -2.08 -11.59
N LEU A 264 -5.01 -3.38 -11.67
CA LEU A 264 -5.58 -4.06 -12.83
C LEU A 264 -7.09 -3.94 -12.79
N ASN A 265 -7.72 -3.70 -13.96
CA ASN A 265 -9.16 -3.60 -14.00
C ASN A 265 -9.84 -4.95 -13.71
N PRO A 266 -11.07 -4.95 -13.13
CA PRO A 266 -11.75 -6.19 -12.72
C PRO A 266 -11.96 -7.19 -13.85
N GLY A 267 -12.30 -6.72 -15.05
CA GLY A 267 -12.49 -7.59 -16.21
C GLY A 267 -11.22 -8.32 -16.62
N LEU A 268 -10.07 -7.63 -16.54
CA LEU A 268 -8.76 -8.25 -16.80
C LEU A 268 -8.42 -9.27 -15.71
N GLN A 269 -8.61 -8.94 -14.45
CA GLN A 269 -8.35 -9.89 -13.35
C GLN A 269 -9.22 -11.13 -13.48
N THR A 270 -10.50 -10.98 -13.80
CA THR A 270 -11.41 -12.10 -14.07
C THR A 270 -10.92 -12.96 -15.23
N LEU A 271 -10.50 -12.36 -16.35
CA LEU A 271 -9.94 -13.06 -17.50
C LEU A 271 -8.69 -13.85 -17.13
N LEU A 272 -7.79 -13.26 -16.34
CA LEU A 272 -6.55 -13.90 -15.92
C LEU A 272 -6.79 -15.11 -15.01
N LEU A 273 -7.84 -15.08 -14.20
CA LEU A 273 -8.21 -16.16 -13.26
C LEU A 273 -9.07 -17.26 -13.91
N GLN A 274 -9.65 -17.01 -15.08
CA GLN A 274 -10.47 -18.03 -15.78
C GLN A 274 -9.62 -19.24 -16.19
N PRO A 275 -10.21 -20.44 -16.24
CA PRO A 275 -9.57 -21.61 -16.84
C PRO A 275 -9.22 -21.34 -18.31
N PRO A 276 -8.25 -22.06 -18.90
CA PRO A 276 -7.93 -21.98 -20.32
C PRO A 276 -9.17 -22.24 -21.19
N LEU A 277 -9.31 -21.45 -22.26
CA LEU A 277 -10.38 -21.64 -23.25
C LEU A 277 -10.06 -22.82 -24.18
N GLU A 278 -11.09 -23.49 -24.66
CA GLU A 278 -10.92 -24.49 -25.74
C GLU A 278 -10.37 -23.83 -27.00
N ALA A 279 -9.55 -24.55 -27.76
CA ALA A 279 -8.81 -24.08 -28.92
C ALA A 279 -9.63 -23.24 -29.90
N GLY A 280 -10.77 -23.77 -30.33
CA GLY A 280 -11.64 -23.07 -31.28
C GLY A 280 -12.20 -21.74 -30.74
N THR A 281 -12.50 -21.67 -29.45
CA THR A 281 -12.99 -20.46 -28.78
C THR A 281 -11.87 -19.51 -28.50
N LEU A 282 -10.66 -19.98 -28.12
CA LEU A 282 -9.51 -19.18 -27.80
C LEU A 282 -9.12 -18.23 -28.93
N PHE A 283 -8.91 -18.78 -30.13
CA PHE A 283 -8.42 -17.98 -31.27
C PHE A 283 -9.45 -16.96 -31.73
N GLN A 284 -10.72 -17.33 -31.79
CA GLN A 284 -11.80 -16.44 -32.18
C GLN A 284 -12.00 -15.33 -31.15
N THR A 285 -12.00 -15.66 -29.87
CA THR A 285 -12.32 -14.74 -28.78
C THR A 285 -11.16 -13.81 -28.43
N CYS A 286 -9.92 -14.34 -28.38
CA CYS A 286 -8.76 -13.60 -27.89
C CYS A 286 -7.87 -13.03 -28.99
N PHE A 287 -7.87 -13.60 -30.19
CA PHE A 287 -7.01 -13.18 -31.30
C PHE A 287 -7.80 -12.71 -32.54
N GLY A 288 -9.12 -12.88 -32.58
CA GLY A 288 -9.94 -12.55 -33.72
C GLY A 288 -9.66 -13.45 -34.97
N LEU A 289 -9.08 -14.62 -34.76
CA LEU A 289 -8.67 -15.55 -35.80
C LEU A 289 -9.53 -16.82 -35.77
N ALA A 290 -9.69 -17.47 -36.93
CA ALA A 290 -10.40 -18.76 -37.06
C ALA A 290 -9.61 -19.95 -36.46
N GLY A 291 -8.31 -19.81 -36.27
CA GLY A 291 -7.40 -20.83 -35.70
C GLY A 291 -6.03 -20.26 -35.36
N ALA A 292 -5.12 -21.14 -34.94
CA ALA A 292 -3.79 -20.77 -34.51
C ALA A 292 -2.98 -20.04 -35.63
N PRO A 293 -2.38 -18.88 -35.36
CA PRO A 293 -1.50 -18.21 -36.30
C PRO A 293 -0.25 -19.07 -36.57
N GLN A 294 -0.03 -19.42 -37.84
CA GLN A 294 1.10 -20.25 -38.25
C GLN A 294 2.33 -19.40 -38.65
N THR A 295 2.12 -18.14 -39.01
CA THR A 295 3.17 -17.25 -39.44
C THR A 295 3.43 -16.16 -38.41
N LEU A 296 4.66 -15.69 -38.36
CA LEU A 296 5.06 -14.56 -37.53
C LEU A 296 4.16 -13.36 -37.79
N GLN A 297 3.95 -12.98 -39.05
CA GLN A 297 3.15 -11.79 -39.38
C GLN A 297 1.71 -11.90 -38.87
N ALA A 298 1.07 -13.06 -39.02
CA ALA A 298 -0.30 -13.28 -38.50
C ALA A 298 -0.38 -13.12 -36.99
N LEU A 299 0.65 -13.54 -36.23
CA LEU A 299 0.72 -13.32 -34.80
C LEU A 299 0.94 -11.84 -34.45
N LEU A 300 1.86 -11.15 -35.13
CA LEU A 300 2.11 -9.72 -34.91
C LEU A 300 0.86 -8.88 -35.18
N ASP A 301 0.13 -9.17 -36.26
CA ASP A 301 -1.11 -8.47 -36.61
C ASP A 301 -2.21 -8.73 -35.57
N ALA A 302 -2.34 -9.95 -35.07
CA ALA A 302 -3.34 -10.32 -34.07
C ALA A 302 -3.03 -9.76 -32.66
N THR A 303 -1.75 -9.60 -32.33
CA THR A 303 -1.31 -9.16 -31.01
C THR A 303 -0.98 -7.67 -30.94
N ALA A 304 -0.83 -7.00 -32.07
CA ALA A 304 -0.33 -5.65 -32.21
C ALA A 304 1.10 -5.44 -31.61
N LEU A 305 1.86 -6.53 -31.46
CA LEU A 305 3.26 -6.46 -31.06
C LEU A 305 4.16 -6.19 -32.27
N ASN A 306 5.27 -5.52 -32.04
CA ASN A 306 6.35 -5.51 -33.01
C ASN A 306 7.28 -6.72 -32.81
N THR A 307 8.13 -7.01 -33.80
CA THR A 307 9.06 -8.16 -33.76
C THR A 307 9.95 -8.14 -32.50
N ALA A 308 10.46 -6.98 -32.12
CA ALA A 308 11.33 -6.84 -30.95
C ALA A 308 10.57 -7.16 -29.63
N GLN A 309 9.30 -6.78 -29.52
CA GLN A 309 8.47 -7.11 -28.37
C GLN A 309 8.15 -8.60 -28.30
N LEU A 310 7.94 -9.25 -29.47
CA LEU A 310 7.75 -10.69 -29.52
C LEU A 310 9.00 -11.46 -29.11
N HIS A 311 10.20 -11.07 -29.61
CA HIS A 311 11.46 -11.67 -29.16
C HIS A 311 11.71 -11.43 -27.65
N ALA A 312 11.33 -10.27 -27.13
CA ALA A 312 11.40 -10.01 -25.68
C ALA A 312 10.45 -10.91 -24.87
N LEU A 313 9.24 -11.16 -25.40
CA LEU A 313 8.24 -12.05 -24.80
C LEU A 313 8.70 -13.52 -24.80
N LEU A 314 9.36 -13.96 -25.84
CA LEU A 314 9.87 -15.33 -26.00
C LEU A 314 11.29 -15.51 -25.46
N ALA A 315 11.93 -14.44 -24.99
CA ALA A 315 13.32 -14.42 -24.50
C ALA A 315 14.34 -14.90 -25.55
N GLU A 316 14.23 -14.41 -26.78
CA GLU A 316 15.05 -14.82 -27.93
C GLU A 316 15.95 -13.70 -28.45
N GLU A 317 16.87 -14.06 -29.34
CA GLU A 317 17.81 -13.17 -30.00
C GLU A 317 18.58 -12.28 -29.00
N ARG A 318 18.47 -10.96 -29.16
CA ARG A 318 19.10 -10.01 -28.26
C ARG A 318 18.55 -10.07 -26.82
N PHE A 319 17.41 -10.69 -26.61
CA PHE A 319 16.80 -10.88 -25.30
C PHE A 319 17.08 -12.26 -24.71
N ALA A 320 17.86 -13.08 -25.40
CA ALA A 320 18.27 -14.41 -24.91
C ALA A 320 18.92 -14.30 -23.53
N PRO A 321 18.56 -15.17 -22.58
CA PRO A 321 19.11 -15.14 -21.25
C PRO A 321 20.57 -15.59 -21.22
N HIS A 322 21.35 -15.00 -20.34
CA HIS A 322 22.68 -15.46 -19.99
C HIS A 322 22.80 -15.69 -18.49
N ALA A 323 23.69 -16.60 -18.12
CA ALA A 323 23.85 -17.06 -16.74
C ALA A 323 24.98 -16.33 -16.02
N SER A 324 24.88 -16.28 -14.69
CA SER A 324 25.94 -15.88 -13.79
C SER A 324 27.19 -16.76 -13.96
N PRO A 325 28.41 -16.21 -13.92
CA PRO A 325 29.66 -16.99 -13.89
C PRO A 325 29.80 -17.88 -12.65
N SER A 326 28.97 -17.71 -11.64
CA SER A 326 28.91 -18.62 -10.48
C SER A 326 28.30 -19.98 -10.82
N VAL A 327 27.60 -20.09 -11.95
CA VAL A 327 26.94 -21.33 -12.39
C VAL A 327 27.89 -22.12 -13.27
N LYS A 328 28.31 -23.28 -12.79
CA LYS A 328 29.04 -24.29 -13.57
C LYS A 328 28.16 -25.54 -13.60
N ASP A 329 27.84 -26.01 -14.80
CA ASP A 329 27.18 -27.30 -15.04
C ASP A 329 25.83 -27.52 -14.33
N MET A 330 25.16 -26.45 -13.89
CA MET A 330 23.81 -26.55 -13.35
C MET A 330 22.77 -26.43 -14.48
N PRO A 331 21.77 -27.32 -14.53
CA PRO A 331 20.62 -27.12 -15.44
C PRO A 331 19.88 -25.84 -15.03
N LEU A 332 19.81 -24.88 -15.93
CA LEU A 332 19.12 -23.63 -15.70
C LEU A 332 17.70 -23.73 -16.24
N PRO A 333 16.70 -23.34 -15.46
CA PRO A 333 15.32 -23.22 -15.98
C PRO A 333 15.27 -22.14 -17.06
N LEU A 334 14.27 -22.20 -17.93
CA LEU A 334 13.97 -21.09 -18.86
C LEU A 334 13.80 -19.81 -18.07
N TYR A 335 14.40 -18.74 -18.54
CA TYR A 335 14.31 -17.41 -17.92
C TYR A 335 13.67 -16.42 -18.88
N GLY A 336 12.74 -15.63 -18.37
CA GLY A 336 12.10 -14.55 -19.12
C GLY A 336 10.93 -14.96 -19.99
N ALA A 337 10.72 -16.26 -20.23
CA ALA A 337 9.60 -16.81 -20.98
C ALA A 337 9.06 -18.13 -20.37
N ARG A 338 9.31 -18.37 -19.09
CA ARG A 338 8.93 -19.61 -18.41
C ARG A 338 7.42 -19.76 -18.26
N TYR A 339 6.71 -18.69 -18.00
CA TYR A 339 5.25 -18.72 -17.92
C TYR A 339 4.63 -19.12 -19.26
N VAL A 340 5.07 -18.52 -20.37
CA VAL A 340 4.54 -18.82 -21.70
C VAL A 340 4.82 -20.25 -22.11
N ASN A 341 6.04 -20.73 -21.88
CA ASN A 341 6.48 -22.05 -22.32
C ASN A 341 6.07 -23.20 -21.39
N GLY A 342 5.73 -22.89 -20.12
CA GLY A 342 5.42 -23.92 -19.13
C GLY A 342 6.64 -24.71 -18.69
N THR A 343 6.45 -26.02 -18.52
CA THR A 343 7.48 -26.97 -18.09
C THR A 343 8.15 -27.72 -19.25
N ASP A 344 7.75 -27.45 -20.49
CA ASP A 344 8.27 -28.13 -21.67
C ASP A 344 9.73 -27.75 -21.97
N GLU A 345 10.52 -28.75 -22.39
CA GLU A 345 11.93 -28.55 -22.73
C GLU A 345 12.13 -27.86 -24.09
N SER A 346 11.13 -27.87 -24.97
CA SER A 346 11.20 -27.25 -26.29
C SER A 346 10.37 -25.95 -26.30
N PRO A 347 10.97 -24.76 -26.07
CA PRO A 347 10.22 -23.51 -26.00
C PRO A 347 9.61 -23.13 -27.36
N MET A 348 8.55 -22.32 -27.32
CA MET A 348 8.01 -21.65 -28.50
C MET A 348 9.05 -20.67 -29.03
N THR A 349 9.38 -20.78 -30.32
CA THR A 349 10.45 -20.00 -30.95
C THR A 349 10.03 -19.46 -32.31
N VAL A 350 10.70 -18.41 -32.76
CA VAL A 350 10.60 -17.91 -34.14
C VAL A 350 11.67 -18.59 -34.97
N ALA A 351 11.25 -19.17 -36.13
CA ALA A 351 12.19 -19.83 -37.04
C ALA A 351 13.25 -18.84 -37.55
N SER A 352 14.44 -19.36 -37.91
CA SER A 352 15.59 -18.56 -38.34
C SER A 352 15.33 -17.70 -39.59
N ASN A 353 14.29 -18.06 -40.37
CA ASN A 353 13.85 -17.27 -41.55
C ASN A 353 12.84 -16.15 -41.18
N ASN A 354 12.56 -15.95 -39.88
CA ASN A 354 11.56 -15.00 -39.36
C ASN A 354 10.16 -15.12 -40.03
N ALA A 355 9.78 -16.26 -40.51
CA ALA A 355 8.52 -16.45 -41.24
C ALA A 355 7.53 -17.35 -40.48
N GLN A 356 8.01 -18.30 -39.71
CA GLN A 356 7.20 -19.31 -39.04
C GLN A 356 7.43 -19.35 -37.53
N LEU A 357 6.41 -19.81 -36.81
CA LEU A 357 6.47 -20.10 -35.37
C LEU A 357 6.70 -21.60 -35.19
N LEU A 358 7.59 -21.98 -34.29
CA LEU A 358 7.91 -23.35 -33.94
C LEU A 358 7.39 -23.68 -32.54
N ASN A 359 7.15 -24.98 -32.31
CA ASN A 359 6.69 -25.52 -31.01
C ASN A 359 5.42 -24.82 -30.47
N ILE A 360 4.50 -24.49 -31.34
CA ILE A 360 3.22 -23.87 -31.01
C ILE A 360 2.25 -24.87 -30.36
N THR A 361 1.59 -24.45 -29.27
CA THR A 361 0.45 -25.19 -28.69
C THR A 361 -0.63 -24.18 -28.25
N ASP A 362 -1.88 -24.67 -28.19
CA ASP A 362 -3.00 -23.82 -27.76
C ASP A 362 -2.81 -23.26 -26.34
N GLU A 363 -2.22 -24.08 -25.47
CA GLU A 363 -1.90 -23.65 -24.10
C GLU A 363 -0.87 -22.50 -24.08
N ARG A 364 0.16 -22.57 -24.94
CA ARG A 364 1.15 -21.47 -25.07
C ARG A 364 0.52 -20.20 -25.60
N PHE A 365 -0.42 -20.28 -26.54
CA PHE A 365 -1.17 -19.13 -27.01
C PHE A 365 -2.08 -18.56 -25.92
N ASP A 366 -2.72 -19.39 -25.10
CA ASP A 366 -3.50 -18.89 -23.96
C ASP A 366 -2.62 -18.14 -22.95
N ARG A 367 -1.45 -18.70 -22.61
CA ARG A 367 -0.47 -18.06 -21.72
C ARG A 367 0.12 -16.79 -22.34
N LEU A 368 0.42 -16.81 -23.64
CA LEU A 368 0.96 -15.67 -24.37
C LEU A 368 -0.02 -14.48 -24.34
N GLN A 369 -1.31 -14.69 -24.64
CA GLN A 369 -2.29 -13.60 -24.60
C GLN A 369 -2.49 -13.05 -23.18
N ARG A 370 -2.42 -13.89 -22.14
CA ARG A 370 -2.48 -13.45 -20.75
C ARG A 370 -1.27 -12.62 -20.37
N MET A 371 -0.07 -13.04 -20.78
CA MET A 371 1.18 -12.31 -20.53
C MET A 371 1.18 -10.94 -21.20
N ILE A 372 0.73 -10.83 -22.46
CA ILE A 372 0.63 -9.56 -23.16
C ILE A 372 -0.32 -8.60 -22.44
N ARG A 373 -1.51 -9.08 -22.05
CA ARG A 373 -2.50 -8.28 -21.33
C ARG A 373 -1.99 -7.85 -19.95
N LEU A 374 -1.32 -8.75 -19.25
CA LEU A 374 -0.73 -8.46 -17.95
C LEU A 374 0.36 -7.39 -18.09
N GLN A 375 1.22 -7.51 -19.10
CA GLN A 375 2.26 -6.54 -19.40
C GLN A 375 1.67 -5.15 -19.69
N HIS A 376 0.62 -5.07 -20.51
CA HIS A 376 -0.08 -3.79 -20.76
C HIS A 376 -0.69 -3.18 -19.49
N GLY A 377 -1.16 -4.01 -18.55
CA GLY A 377 -1.75 -3.55 -17.29
C GLY A 377 -0.72 -3.09 -16.26
N VAL A 378 0.46 -3.69 -16.25
CA VAL A 378 1.50 -3.49 -15.22
C VAL A 378 2.64 -2.58 -15.70
N ASP A 379 2.90 -2.56 -17.01
CA ASP A 379 3.98 -1.80 -17.67
C ASP A 379 5.39 -2.18 -17.17
N LEU A 380 5.66 -3.50 -17.13
CA LEU A 380 6.98 -4.06 -16.80
C LEU A 380 7.58 -4.76 -18.03
N PRO A 381 8.92 -4.86 -18.13
CA PRO A 381 9.57 -5.70 -19.14
C PRO A 381 9.12 -7.16 -19.00
N PHE A 382 8.92 -7.86 -20.12
CA PHE A 382 8.42 -9.24 -20.13
C PHE A 382 9.25 -10.19 -19.26
N ALA A 383 10.57 -10.13 -19.32
CA ALA A 383 11.44 -11.02 -18.56
C ALA A 383 11.32 -10.80 -17.03
N GLU A 384 11.19 -9.54 -16.59
CA GLU A 384 11.01 -9.21 -15.18
C GLU A 384 9.62 -9.61 -14.68
N LEU A 385 8.59 -9.38 -15.51
CA LEU A 385 7.22 -9.79 -15.22
C LEU A 385 7.09 -11.31 -15.14
N ASP A 386 7.69 -12.04 -16.10
CA ASP A 386 7.75 -13.51 -16.10
C ASP A 386 8.38 -14.02 -14.80
N THR A 387 9.55 -13.48 -14.45
CA THR A 387 10.27 -13.86 -13.22
C THR A 387 9.41 -13.62 -11.97
N LEU A 388 8.71 -12.49 -11.92
CA LEU A 388 7.89 -12.13 -10.77
C LEU A 388 6.69 -13.08 -10.61
N ILE A 389 5.92 -13.32 -11.67
CA ILE A 389 4.74 -14.18 -11.57
C ILE A 389 5.11 -15.65 -11.35
N VAL A 390 6.19 -16.14 -11.97
CA VAL A 390 6.67 -17.50 -11.76
C VAL A 390 7.19 -17.71 -10.33
N SER A 391 7.90 -16.73 -9.77
CA SER A 391 8.34 -16.76 -8.36
C SER A 391 7.14 -16.76 -7.40
N ALA A 392 6.08 -15.99 -7.72
CA ALA A 392 4.84 -16.02 -6.92
C ALA A 392 4.17 -17.41 -6.97
N MET A 393 4.06 -18.02 -8.15
CA MET A 393 3.48 -19.36 -8.34
C MET A 393 4.28 -20.43 -7.60
N ALA A 394 5.61 -20.32 -7.54
CA ALA A 394 6.47 -21.26 -6.81
C ALA A 394 6.23 -21.23 -5.29
N CYS A 395 5.79 -20.08 -4.75
CA CYS A 395 5.47 -19.91 -3.33
C CYS A 395 4.06 -20.38 -2.95
N GLU A 396 3.18 -20.63 -3.90
CA GLU A 396 1.80 -21.02 -3.60
C GLU A 396 1.72 -22.38 -2.90
N ARG A 397 0.75 -22.49 -2.01
CA ARG A 397 0.41 -23.76 -1.34
C ARG A 397 -1.08 -24.01 -1.44
N PRO A 398 -1.55 -25.12 -2.06
CA PRO A 398 -0.72 -26.18 -2.70
C PRO A 398 0.10 -25.67 -3.90
N ILE A 399 1.13 -26.41 -4.26
CA ILE A 399 2.08 -26.04 -5.33
C ILE A 399 1.33 -25.84 -6.66
N ASN A 400 1.57 -24.72 -7.31
CA ASN A 400 1.01 -24.37 -8.62
C ASN A 400 1.89 -24.96 -9.75
N ALA A 401 1.80 -26.27 -9.93
CA ALA A 401 2.63 -26.99 -10.91
C ALA A 401 2.28 -26.62 -12.36
N ASP A 402 1.02 -26.28 -12.64
CA ASP A 402 0.56 -25.91 -13.98
C ASP A 402 0.93 -24.48 -14.38
N LEU A 403 1.59 -23.71 -13.54
CA LEU A 403 1.92 -22.30 -13.74
C LEU A 403 0.69 -21.46 -14.19
N ARG A 404 -0.43 -21.58 -13.50
CA ARG A 404 -1.63 -20.79 -13.77
C ARG A 404 -1.63 -19.52 -12.93
N ILE A 405 -2.05 -18.40 -13.54
CA ILE A 405 -2.28 -17.17 -12.78
C ILE A 405 -3.44 -17.42 -11.82
N SER A 406 -3.16 -17.23 -10.54
CA SER A 406 -4.07 -17.45 -9.41
C SER A 406 -4.35 -16.17 -8.64
N HIS A 407 -5.25 -16.23 -7.67
CA HIS A 407 -5.42 -15.14 -6.69
C HIS A 407 -4.11 -14.85 -5.95
N GLY A 408 -3.32 -15.86 -5.58
CA GLY A 408 -2.00 -15.69 -4.96
C GLY A 408 -1.05 -14.88 -5.83
N THR A 409 -0.99 -15.21 -7.13
CA THR A 409 -0.19 -14.46 -8.11
C THR A 409 -0.64 -12.99 -8.24
N LEU A 410 -1.95 -12.73 -8.32
CA LEU A 410 -2.48 -11.35 -8.40
C LEU A 410 -2.26 -10.57 -7.11
N ARG A 411 -2.37 -11.20 -5.95
CA ARG A 411 -2.04 -10.61 -4.65
C ARG A 411 -0.56 -10.21 -4.57
N ALA A 412 0.34 -11.12 -4.99
CA ALA A 412 1.77 -10.86 -5.03
C ALA A 412 2.10 -9.65 -5.92
N LEU A 413 1.49 -9.59 -7.10
CA LEU A 413 1.62 -8.46 -8.02
C LEU A 413 1.09 -7.16 -7.40
N GLY A 414 -0.03 -7.21 -6.69
CA GLY A 414 -0.61 -6.07 -5.99
C GLY A 414 0.31 -5.53 -4.90
N VAL A 415 0.79 -6.39 -4.01
CA VAL A 415 1.72 -6.01 -2.93
C VAL A 415 3.06 -5.52 -3.50
N PHE A 416 3.57 -6.18 -4.55
CA PHE A 416 4.74 -5.68 -5.27
C PHE A 416 4.54 -4.24 -5.76
N ARG A 417 3.46 -3.94 -6.49
CA ARG A 417 3.18 -2.59 -7.01
C ARG A 417 3.04 -1.56 -5.89
N TYR A 418 2.43 -1.95 -4.78
CA TYR A 418 2.32 -1.10 -3.60
C TYR A 418 3.72 -0.76 -3.03
N LEU A 419 4.56 -1.77 -2.81
CA LEU A 419 5.90 -1.59 -2.26
C LEU A 419 6.86 -0.88 -3.26
N ASN A 420 6.72 -1.16 -4.57
CA ASN A 420 7.47 -0.47 -5.60
C ASN A 420 7.25 1.05 -5.55
N ARG A 421 5.99 1.49 -5.43
CA ARG A 421 5.67 2.92 -5.31
C ARG A 421 6.22 3.57 -4.03
N ARG A 422 6.26 2.84 -2.92
CA ARG A 422 6.70 3.37 -1.62
C ARG A 422 8.20 3.32 -1.40
N TYR A 423 8.82 2.26 -1.86
CA TYR A 423 10.22 1.92 -1.55
C TYR A 423 11.11 1.76 -2.79
N ALA A 424 10.60 2.04 -3.99
CA ALA A 424 11.29 1.83 -5.25
C ALA A 424 11.84 0.39 -5.43
N LEU A 425 11.11 -0.60 -4.88
CA LEU A 425 11.48 -2.01 -4.94
C LEU A 425 11.41 -2.52 -6.37
N THR A 426 12.48 -3.12 -6.88
CA THR A 426 12.52 -3.65 -8.24
C THR A 426 11.79 -5.00 -8.36
N PRO A 427 11.27 -5.37 -9.55
CA PRO A 427 10.59 -6.65 -9.75
C PRO A 427 11.47 -7.85 -9.41
N LEU A 428 12.74 -7.82 -9.82
CA LEU A 428 13.68 -8.91 -9.56
C LEU A 428 14.02 -9.06 -8.07
N ALA A 429 14.13 -7.94 -7.33
CA ALA A 429 14.36 -7.99 -5.89
C ALA A 429 13.13 -8.57 -5.15
N PHE A 430 11.91 -8.20 -5.55
CA PHE A 430 10.70 -8.79 -4.98
C PHE A 430 10.55 -10.27 -5.36
N SER A 431 10.90 -10.66 -6.58
CA SER A 431 10.94 -12.07 -7.00
C SER A 431 11.90 -12.89 -6.12
N ALA A 432 13.06 -12.32 -5.79
CA ALA A 432 14.03 -12.94 -4.88
C ALA A 432 13.54 -13.03 -3.42
N TRP A 433 12.58 -12.19 -3.02
CA TRP A 433 11.91 -12.35 -1.72
C TRP A 433 10.96 -13.54 -1.71
N LEU A 434 10.28 -13.80 -2.84
CA LEU A 434 9.35 -14.91 -2.97
C LEU A 434 10.06 -16.24 -3.13
N ASP A 435 11.04 -16.34 -4.03
CA ASP A 435 11.73 -17.59 -4.36
C ASP A 435 13.25 -17.42 -4.26
N ARG A 436 13.98 -17.65 -5.31
CA ARG A 436 15.44 -17.62 -5.38
C ARG A 436 15.93 -16.35 -6.06
N VAL A 437 17.12 -15.89 -5.67
CA VAL A 437 17.78 -14.80 -6.38
C VAL A 437 18.06 -15.25 -7.82
N PRO A 438 17.61 -14.49 -8.85
CA PRO A 438 17.83 -14.86 -10.24
C PRO A 438 19.31 -14.97 -10.60
N LEU A 439 19.71 -16.14 -11.12
CA LEU A 439 21.06 -16.42 -11.65
C LEU A 439 21.20 -16.08 -13.14
N GLN A 440 20.13 -15.64 -13.77
CA GLN A 440 20.09 -15.31 -15.17
C GLN A 440 19.59 -13.88 -15.35
N ALA A 441 19.93 -13.27 -16.47
CA ALA A 441 19.38 -11.99 -16.91
C ALA A 441 19.18 -12.00 -18.43
N SER A 442 18.31 -11.14 -18.91
CA SER A 442 18.04 -10.96 -20.32
C SER A 442 18.92 -9.86 -20.91
N ALA A 443 19.24 -9.98 -22.17
CA ALA A 443 20.00 -8.99 -22.95
C ALA A 443 21.37 -8.65 -22.33
N THR A 444 21.62 -7.37 -22.10
CA THR A 444 22.87 -6.86 -21.51
C THR A 444 22.78 -6.62 -19.99
N ALA A 445 21.62 -6.93 -19.38
CA ALA A 445 21.44 -6.75 -17.95
C ALA A 445 22.26 -7.77 -17.16
N GLN A 446 22.83 -7.37 -16.03
CA GLN A 446 23.55 -8.27 -15.15
C GLN A 446 22.57 -9.07 -14.27
N PRO A 447 22.74 -10.40 -14.10
CA PRO A 447 21.94 -11.19 -13.15
C PRO A 447 21.91 -10.57 -11.76
N LEU A 448 20.76 -10.59 -11.09
CA LEU A 448 20.63 -10.02 -9.75
C LEU A 448 21.63 -10.64 -8.76
N PHE A 449 21.88 -11.94 -8.90
CA PHE A 449 22.90 -12.63 -8.10
C PHE A 449 24.28 -11.95 -8.24
N ASP A 450 24.67 -11.60 -9.45
CA ASP A 450 25.98 -10.97 -9.70
C ASP A 450 25.99 -9.51 -9.25
N GLN A 451 24.89 -8.77 -9.42
CA GLN A 451 24.77 -7.41 -8.89
C GLN A 451 25.02 -7.37 -7.39
N VAL A 452 24.56 -8.39 -6.65
CA VAL A 452 24.65 -8.46 -5.19
C VAL A 452 25.97 -9.11 -4.74
N PHE A 453 26.29 -10.30 -5.25
CA PHE A 453 27.34 -11.15 -4.70
C PHE A 453 28.65 -11.15 -5.49
N ASN A 454 28.61 -10.70 -6.74
CA ASN A 454 29.78 -10.60 -7.61
C ASN A 454 29.95 -9.18 -8.17
N PRO A 455 29.89 -8.11 -7.35
CA PRO A 455 30.10 -6.77 -7.86
C PRO A 455 31.51 -6.67 -8.42
N THR A 456 31.63 -6.23 -9.66
CA THR A 456 32.92 -6.09 -10.33
C THR A 456 33.88 -5.20 -9.55
N PRO A 457 35.09 -5.67 -9.23
CA PRO A 457 36.21 -5.36 -10.09
C PRO A 457 36.83 -6.61 -10.75
N VAL A 458 37.38 -6.39 -11.94
CA VAL A 458 38.01 -7.37 -12.78
C VAL A 458 39.01 -8.21 -11.96
N GLY A 459 38.80 -9.55 -11.89
CA GLY A 459 39.72 -10.49 -11.29
C GLY A 459 39.28 -11.18 -10.00
N SER A 460 38.16 -10.83 -9.39
CA SER A 460 37.62 -11.58 -8.26
C SER A 460 36.95 -12.88 -8.74
N GLN A 461 37.26 -14.02 -8.06
CA GLN A 461 36.53 -15.25 -8.35
C GLN A 461 35.04 -15.09 -8.00
N PRO A 462 34.11 -15.58 -8.84
CA PRO A 462 32.70 -15.57 -8.52
C PRO A 462 32.40 -16.30 -7.20
N LEU A 463 31.30 -15.92 -6.53
CA LEU A 463 30.86 -16.58 -5.30
C LEU A 463 30.52 -18.06 -5.61
N PRO A 464 31.07 -19.03 -4.89
CA PRO A 464 30.90 -20.47 -5.19
C PRO A 464 29.48 -20.94 -4.88
N LEU A 465 28.93 -21.77 -5.78
CA LEU A 465 27.68 -22.52 -5.63
C LEU A 465 28.04 -24.03 -5.75
N ASP A 466 28.67 -24.58 -4.71
CA ASP A 466 29.30 -25.91 -4.72
C ASP A 466 28.75 -26.86 -3.65
N ASP A 467 27.69 -26.48 -2.95
CA ASP A 467 27.05 -27.25 -1.89
C ASP A 467 28.01 -27.64 -0.73
N GLN A 468 29.17 -26.99 -0.61
CA GLN A 468 30.02 -27.14 0.53
C GLN A 468 29.53 -26.31 1.73
N VAL A 469 30.02 -26.65 2.92
CA VAL A 469 29.67 -25.89 4.14
C VAL A 469 30.16 -24.44 4.03
N LEU A 470 29.33 -23.52 4.47
CA LEU A 470 29.61 -22.08 4.44
C LEU A 470 30.82 -21.74 5.31
N ASP A 471 31.96 -21.50 4.68
CA ASP A 471 33.25 -21.21 5.33
C ASP A 471 33.38 -19.72 5.71
N ARG A 472 34.38 -19.39 6.51
CA ARG A 472 34.63 -18.03 6.98
C ARG A 472 34.93 -17.03 5.84
N PRO A 473 35.78 -17.34 4.83
CA PRO A 473 36.01 -16.42 3.72
C PRO A 473 34.74 -16.11 2.95
N THR A 474 33.89 -17.09 2.68
CA THR A 474 32.61 -16.91 2.00
C THR A 474 31.62 -16.08 2.84
N ARG A 475 31.58 -16.33 4.17
CA ARG A 475 30.78 -15.48 5.08
C ARG A 475 31.19 -14.01 5.02
N GLN A 476 32.48 -13.71 4.99
CA GLN A 476 32.97 -12.35 4.87
C GLN A 476 32.54 -11.69 3.55
N ARG A 477 32.56 -12.44 2.44
CA ARG A 477 32.06 -11.96 1.14
C ARG A 477 30.54 -11.70 1.19
N VAL A 478 29.78 -12.60 1.79
CA VAL A 478 28.32 -12.44 1.97
C VAL A 478 28.02 -11.24 2.86
N CYS A 479 28.78 -11.05 3.96
CA CYS A 479 28.67 -9.85 4.79
C CYS A 479 28.89 -8.56 3.99
N ALA A 480 29.95 -8.52 3.19
CA ALA A 480 30.24 -7.37 2.34
C ALA A 480 29.13 -7.11 1.30
N ALA A 481 28.63 -8.17 0.66
CA ALA A 481 27.58 -8.10 -0.34
C ALA A 481 26.23 -7.63 0.23
N LEU A 482 25.91 -8.08 1.42
CA LEU A 482 24.62 -7.76 2.08
C LEU A 482 24.71 -6.61 3.09
N GLU A 483 25.89 -5.95 3.22
CA GLU A 483 26.15 -4.88 4.19
C GLU A 483 25.89 -5.32 5.64
N LEU A 484 26.31 -6.55 5.97
CA LEU A 484 26.15 -7.16 7.27
C LEU A 484 27.51 -7.23 8.00
N THR A 485 27.45 -7.53 9.30
CA THR A 485 28.60 -7.87 10.13
C THR A 485 28.54 -9.33 10.53
N ASP A 486 29.72 -10.00 10.67
CA ASP A 486 29.81 -11.40 11.14
C ASP A 486 29.65 -11.46 12.67
N THR A 487 28.44 -11.09 13.15
CA THR A 487 28.12 -10.98 14.58
C THR A 487 26.77 -11.65 14.88
N PRO A 488 26.51 -12.01 16.17
CA PRO A 488 25.26 -12.65 16.59
C PRO A 488 23.99 -11.84 16.23
N ASN A 489 24.08 -10.52 16.23
CA ASN A 489 22.94 -9.62 15.96
C ASN A 489 22.78 -9.25 14.48
N SER A 490 23.58 -9.82 13.58
CA SER A 490 23.57 -9.56 12.16
C SER A 490 23.55 -10.86 11.36
N LEU A 491 24.67 -11.30 10.76
CA LEU A 491 24.71 -12.48 9.91
C LEU A 491 24.28 -13.77 10.64
N HIS A 492 24.73 -13.99 11.88
CA HIS A 492 24.39 -15.22 12.61
C HIS A 492 22.88 -15.34 12.87
N LEU A 493 22.19 -14.21 13.12
CA LEU A 493 20.74 -14.18 13.28
C LEU A 493 20.01 -14.70 12.02
N LEU A 494 20.56 -14.42 10.82
CA LEU A 494 20.01 -14.91 9.55
C LEU A 494 20.37 -16.38 9.32
N ILE A 495 21.59 -16.78 9.69
CA ILE A 495 22.08 -18.18 9.60
C ILE A 495 21.21 -19.09 10.46
N ASP A 496 20.85 -18.68 11.68
CA ASP A 496 20.01 -19.46 12.60
C ASP A 496 18.61 -19.77 12.04
N ALA A 497 18.15 -18.97 11.08
CA ALA A 497 16.89 -19.21 10.36
C ALA A 497 17.07 -20.14 9.13
N CYS A 498 18.29 -20.54 8.79
CA CYS A 498 18.58 -21.43 7.66
C CYS A 498 18.67 -22.90 8.12
N PRO A 499 18.35 -23.86 7.21
CA PRO A 499 18.56 -25.27 7.49
C PRO A 499 20.03 -25.60 7.80
N THR A 500 20.28 -26.50 8.76
CA THR A 500 21.62 -26.96 9.12
C THR A 500 21.94 -28.29 8.47
N PRO A 501 23.15 -28.52 7.93
CA PRO A 501 24.30 -27.60 7.84
C PRO A 501 24.05 -26.49 6.80
N VAL A 502 24.57 -25.29 7.05
CA VAL A 502 24.42 -24.14 6.12
C VAL A 502 25.41 -24.32 4.98
N LEU A 503 24.88 -24.48 3.77
CA LEU A 503 25.67 -24.81 2.57
C LEU A 503 25.84 -23.59 1.65
N ARG A 504 26.88 -23.58 0.85
CA ARG A 504 27.16 -22.59 -0.19
C ARG A 504 26.34 -22.92 -1.43
N ASN A 505 25.04 -22.68 -1.35
CA ASN A 505 24.10 -22.92 -2.45
C ASN A 505 23.10 -21.75 -2.62
N LEU A 506 22.39 -21.78 -3.73
CA LEU A 506 21.47 -20.74 -4.10
C LEU A 506 20.34 -20.57 -3.06
N ALA A 507 19.88 -21.64 -2.44
CA ALA A 507 18.82 -21.59 -1.44
C ALA A 507 19.26 -20.78 -0.21
N THR A 508 20.45 -21.06 0.30
CA THR A 508 21.06 -20.32 1.42
C THR A 508 21.27 -18.85 1.09
N TYR A 509 21.92 -18.55 -0.04
CA TYR A 509 22.19 -17.15 -0.40
C TYR A 509 20.89 -16.38 -0.66
N SER A 510 19.87 -17.02 -1.22
CA SER A 510 18.55 -16.40 -1.41
C SER A 510 17.84 -16.13 -0.08
N ALA A 511 17.95 -17.05 0.89
CA ALA A 511 17.39 -16.85 2.22
C ALA A 511 18.08 -15.70 2.97
N LEU A 512 19.41 -15.62 2.91
CA LEU A 512 20.19 -14.54 3.52
C LEU A 512 19.88 -13.19 2.84
N TYR A 513 19.84 -13.16 1.51
CA TYR A 513 19.48 -11.96 0.73
C TYR A 513 18.09 -11.47 1.11
N ARG A 514 17.09 -12.35 1.08
CA ARG A 514 15.70 -12.01 1.41
C ARG A 514 15.60 -11.29 2.74
N GLN A 515 16.12 -11.89 3.79
CA GLN A 515 16.03 -11.36 5.14
C GLN A 515 16.77 -10.01 5.30
N ALA A 516 17.98 -9.91 4.76
CA ALA A 516 18.78 -8.69 4.80
C ALA A 516 18.13 -7.57 3.96
N HIS A 517 17.65 -7.91 2.76
CA HIS A 517 17.07 -6.92 1.84
C HIS A 517 15.69 -6.43 2.31
N ILE A 518 14.85 -7.30 2.90
CA ILE A 518 13.59 -6.88 3.53
C ILE A 518 13.89 -5.88 4.64
N ALA A 519 14.77 -6.18 5.56
CA ALA A 519 15.13 -5.28 6.65
C ALA A 519 15.60 -3.91 6.12
N ARG A 520 16.50 -3.91 5.13
CA ARG A 520 17.04 -2.69 4.51
C ARG A 520 15.95 -1.88 3.79
N THR A 521 15.08 -2.52 3.04
CA THR A 521 13.98 -1.86 2.32
C THR A 521 13.09 -1.06 3.28
N PHE A 522 12.82 -1.62 4.46
CA PHE A 522 12.04 -0.92 5.50
C PHE A 522 12.88 0.03 6.38
N GLY A 523 14.18 0.18 6.11
CA GLY A 523 15.08 1.07 6.84
C GLY A 523 15.44 0.55 8.24
N LEU A 524 15.43 -0.76 8.44
CA LEU A 524 15.74 -1.42 9.70
C LEU A 524 17.05 -2.20 9.62
N SER A 525 17.75 -2.34 10.76
CA SER A 525 18.74 -3.41 10.89
C SER A 525 18.05 -4.77 10.93
N VAL A 526 18.77 -5.84 10.60
CA VAL A 526 18.23 -7.21 10.68
C VAL A 526 17.69 -7.52 12.09
N GLN A 527 18.43 -7.12 13.12
CA GLN A 527 18.02 -7.29 14.52
C GLN A 527 16.70 -6.55 14.80
N HIS A 528 16.62 -5.30 14.42
CA HIS A 528 15.38 -4.52 14.64
C HIS A 528 14.20 -5.05 13.83
N CYS A 529 14.45 -5.53 12.59
CA CYS A 529 13.42 -6.16 11.77
C CYS A 529 12.87 -7.42 12.44
N ARG A 530 13.76 -8.30 12.94
CA ARG A 530 13.38 -9.50 13.71
C ARG A 530 12.58 -9.12 14.95
N GLN A 531 13.10 -8.19 15.74
CA GLN A 531 12.47 -7.74 16.97
C GLN A 531 11.07 -7.12 16.73
N LEU A 532 10.92 -6.37 15.66
CA LEU A 532 9.61 -5.79 15.29
C LEU A 532 8.64 -6.88 14.81
N ALA A 533 9.11 -7.83 14.00
CA ALA A 533 8.30 -8.96 13.56
C ALA A 533 7.80 -9.82 14.73
N ASP A 534 8.66 -10.08 15.72
CA ASP A 534 8.29 -10.82 16.94
C ASP A 534 7.22 -10.08 17.76
N LEU A 535 7.23 -8.73 17.79
CA LEU A 535 6.21 -7.93 18.45
C LEU A 535 4.88 -7.91 17.68
N LEU A 536 4.91 -7.98 16.36
CA LEU A 536 3.72 -8.01 15.51
C LEU A 536 2.97 -9.35 15.61
N GLY A 537 3.69 -10.44 15.87
CA GLY A 537 3.08 -11.75 16.06
C GLY A 537 4.09 -12.90 16.00
N PRO A 538 3.80 -14.01 16.66
CA PRO A 538 4.75 -15.13 16.76
C PRO A 538 5.09 -15.78 15.40
N ALA A 539 4.18 -15.70 14.43
CA ALA A 539 4.37 -16.25 13.09
C ALA A 539 4.95 -15.27 12.08
N THR A 540 4.97 -13.96 12.38
CA THR A 540 5.35 -12.93 11.39
C THR A 540 6.77 -13.13 10.88
N TRP A 541 7.73 -13.39 11.79
CA TRP A 541 9.12 -13.66 11.36
C TRP A 541 9.24 -14.93 10.51
N SER A 542 8.55 -16.01 10.89
CA SER A 542 8.58 -17.25 10.11
C SER A 542 7.98 -17.08 8.71
N HIS A 543 6.93 -16.28 8.58
CA HIS A 543 6.38 -15.93 7.26
C HIS A 543 7.40 -15.15 6.40
N LEU A 544 8.15 -14.22 6.99
CA LEU A 544 9.16 -13.43 6.28
C LEU A 544 10.40 -14.27 5.87
N THR A 545 10.76 -15.27 6.64
CA THR A 545 11.93 -16.13 6.36
C THR A 545 11.61 -17.28 5.40
N ALA A 546 10.41 -17.86 5.49
CA ALA A 546 9.95 -18.96 4.66
C ALA A 546 8.66 -18.54 3.89
N PRO A 547 8.81 -17.83 2.77
CA PRO A 547 7.70 -17.26 2.04
C PRO A 547 6.77 -18.36 1.52
N THR A 548 5.50 -18.21 1.84
CA THR A 548 4.42 -19.03 1.32
C THR A 548 3.24 -18.14 0.99
N LEU A 549 2.54 -18.43 -0.10
CA LEU A 549 1.32 -17.75 -0.50
C LEU A 549 0.13 -18.68 -0.30
N ARG A 550 -0.91 -18.18 0.39
CA ARG A 550 -2.15 -18.93 0.55
C ARG A 550 -2.92 -19.00 -0.77
N SER A 551 -3.60 -20.10 -0.99
CA SER A 551 -4.53 -20.28 -2.10
C SER A 551 -5.98 -20.16 -1.62
N GLY A 552 -6.86 -19.74 -2.52
CA GLY A 552 -8.31 -19.70 -2.29
C GLY A 552 -8.74 -18.75 -1.17
N GLU A 553 -9.80 -19.12 -0.46
CA GLU A 553 -10.45 -18.31 0.58
C GLU A 553 -9.81 -18.43 1.98
N SER A 554 -8.61 -18.97 2.07
CA SER A 554 -7.92 -19.09 3.36
C SER A 554 -7.74 -17.72 4.01
N VAL A 555 -8.13 -17.62 5.27
CA VAL A 555 -7.95 -16.42 6.12
C VAL A 555 -6.68 -16.47 6.97
N ALA A 556 -5.85 -17.50 6.81
CA ALA A 556 -4.57 -17.56 7.49
C ALA A 556 -3.61 -16.51 6.91
N ALA A 557 -2.85 -15.86 7.79
CA ALA A 557 -1.83 -14.90 7.35
C ALA A 557 -0.71 -15.62 6.59
N ASP A 558 -0.15 -14.94 5.60
CA ASP A 558 0.96 -15.44 4.79
C ASP A 558 2.08 -14.38 4.65
N PHE A 559 3.04 -14.66 3.78
CA PHE A 559 4.17 -13.76 3.52
C PHE A 559 3.75 -12.34 3.13
N LEU A 560 2.75 -12.20 2.27
CA LEU A 560 2.27 -10.88 1.81
C LEU A 560 1.63 -10.07 2.94
N ASP A 561 0.88 -10.75 3.81
CA ASP A 561 0.28 -10.12 4.98
C ASP A 561 1.38 -9.66 5.96
N GLY A 562 2.43 -10.46 6.15
CA GLY A 562 3.60 -10.09 6.95
C GLY A 562 4.32 -8.84 6.43
N LEU A 563 4.44 -8.68 5.10
CA LEU A 563 5.00 -7.47 4.49
C LEU A 563 4.13 -6.23 4.74
N MET A 564 2.81 -6.38 4.60
CA MET A 564 1.87 -5.28 4.84
C MET A 564 1.84 -4.87 6.32
N GLN A 565 1.95 -5.82 7.24
CA GLN A 565 2.10 -5.56 8.68
C GLN A 565 3.39 -4.78 8.98
N LEU A 566 4.50 -5.20 8.38
CA LEU A 566 5.79 -4.56 8.59
C LEU A 566 5.79 -3.12 8.03
N ASP A 567 5.20 -2.91 6.86
CA ASP A 567 5.02 -1.57 6.27
C ASP A 567 4.22 -0.64 7.20
N TRP A 568 3.12 -1.13 7.74
CA TRP A 568 2.31 -0.39 8.69
C TRP A 568 3.12 -0.03 9.95
N ALA A 569 3.79 -1.01 10.54
CA ALA A 569 4.55 -0.82 11.76
C ALA A 569 5.69 0.19 11.59
N VAL A 570 6.45 0.09 10.50
CA VAL A 570 7.52 1.04 10.19
C VAL A 570 6.98 2.45 9.94
N THR A 571 5.83 2.56 9.27
CA THR A 571 5.17 3.85 9.06
C THR A 571 4.75 4.46 10.39
N TRP A 572 4.09 3.68 11.26
CA TRP A 572 3.71 4.12 12.60
C TRP A 572 4.91 4.54 13.46
N LEU A 573 6.00 3.77 13.43
CA LEU A 573 7.22 4.12 14.18
C LEU A 573 7.82 5.45 13.70
N LYS A 574 7.83 5.70 12.40
CA LYS A 574 8.28 6.97 11.82
C LYS A 574 7.38 8.14 12.25
N ASP A 575 6.06 7.97 12.14
CA ASP A 575 5.09 9.01 12.48
C ASP A 575 5.09 9.32 13.99
N SER A 576 5.34 8.33 14.83
CA SER A 576 5.40 8.47 16.29
C SER A 576 6.80 8.80 16.83
N HIS A 577 7.80 8.95 15.96
CA HIS A 577 9.21 9.15 16.33
C HIS A 577 9.71 8.12 17.37
N THR A 578 9.20 6.89 17.29
CA THR A 578 9.55 5.82 18.23
C THR A 578 10.49 4.83 17.57
N SER A 579 11.56 4.44 18.25
CA SER A 579 12.48 3.39 17.78
C SER A 579 12.03 1.99 18.23
N VAL A 580 12.48 0.94 17.51
CA VAL A 580 12.20 -0.45 17.89
C VAL A 580 12.71 -0.79 19.30
N PRO A 581 13.91 -0.40 19.72
CA PRO A 581 14.35 -0.59 21.11
C PRO A 581 13.42 0.06 22.15
N GLN A 582 13.00 1.30 21.92
CA GLN A 582 12.03 1.98 22.81
C GLN A 582 10.69 1.26 22.87
N LEU A 583 10.20 0.77 21.72
CA LEU A 583 8.97 -0.03 21.68
C LEU A 583 9.12 -1.31 22.48
N ARG A 584 10.23 -2.03 22.33
CA ARG A 584 10.54 -3.23 23.11
C ARG A 584 10.64 -2.95 24.60
N GLN A 585 11.33 -1.86 24.97
CA GLN A 585 11.44 -1.45 26.36
C GLN A 585 10.05 -1.27 26.99
N ARG A 586 9.14 -0.59 26.30
CA ARG A 586 7.77 -0.34 26.77
C ARG A 586 6.94 -1.63 26.84
N LEU A 587 7.05 -2.50 25.87
CA LEU A 587 6.18 -3.70 25.75
C LEU A 587 6.73 -4.93 26.48
N LEU A 588 8.04 -5.13 26.49
CA LEU A 588 8.71 -6.31 27.07
C LEU A 588 9.37 -5.99 28.41
N LEU A 589 9.46 -4.71 28.77
CA LEU A 589 10.12 -4.24 29.99
C LEU A 589 11.61 -4.71 30.05
N GLU A 590 12.24 -4.83 28.88
CA GLU A 590 13.66 -5.14 28.76
C GLU A 590 14.49 -3.99 29.26
N PRO A 591 15.70 -4.26 29.74
CA PRO A 591 16.24 -3.89 31.04
C PRO A 591 15.93 -2.44 31.40
N VAL A 592 15.09 -2.27 32.39
CA VAL A 592 14.87 -0.98 33.07
C VAL A 592 16.11 -0.70 33.94
N SER A 593 17.29 -0.81 33.33
CA SER A 593 18.57 -0.66 34.03
C SER A 593 18.82 0.76 34.56
N GLU A 594 18.06 1.72 34.10
CA GLU A 594 18.26 3.13 34.46
C GLU A 594 17.41 3.61 35.66
N ASN A 595 16.37 2.84 36.04
CA ASN A 595 15.55 3.16 37.19
C ASN A 595 15.57 2.05 38.24
N PRO A 596 16.30 2.25 39.37
CA PRO A 596 16.45 1.22 40.40
C PRO A 596 15.13 0.83 41.09
N ALA A 597 14.15 1.75 41.18
CA ALA A 597 12.85 1.44 41.79
C ALA A 597 12.03 0.50 40.93
N LEU A 598 11.95 0.76 39.62
CA LEU A 598 11.25 -0.11 38.68
C LEU A 598 11.96 -1.46 38.49
N ALA A 599 13.29 -1.45 38.42
CA ALA A 599 14.09 -2.66 38.37
C ALA A 599 13.79 -3.58 39.57
N ARG A 600 13.74 -3.00 40.80
CA ARG A 600 13.39 -3.73 42.02
C ARG A 600 11.98 -4.32 41.98
N TRP A 601 10.99 -3.56 41.47
CA TRP A 601 9.60 -4.07 41.34
C TRP A 601 9.48 -5.17 40.27
N VAL A 602 10.13 -4.99 39.11
CA VAL A 602 10.22 -6.01 38.05
C VAL A 602 10.87 -7.26 38.59
N ASP A 603 11.94 -7.13 39.36
CA ASP A 603 12.63 -8.25 39.99
C ASP A 603 11.75 -8.98 40.99
N LEU A 604 11.09 -8.26 41.91
CA LEU A 604 10.14 -8.85 42.89
C LEU A 604 9.00 -9.60 42.18
N LEU A 605 8.45 -9.08 41.09
CA LEU A 605 7.35 -9.70 40.36
C LEU A 605 7.79 -10.90 39.49
N ARG A 606 9.03 -10.87 38.99
CA ARG A 606 9.63 -12.00 38.27
C ARG A 606 10.09 -13.12 39.20
N HIS A 607 10.59 -12.76 40.36
CA HIS A 607 11.20 -13.64 41.33
C HIS A 607 10.52 -13.46 42.71
N PRO A 608 9.22 -13.76 42.84
CA PRO A 608 8.54 -13.65 44.11
C PRO A 608 9.26 -14.51 45.19
N PRO A 609 9.35 -14.03 46.44
CA PRO A 609 9.97 -14.80 47.49
C PRO A 609 9.10 -16.03 47.82
N TYR A 610 9.69 -17.22 47.77
CA TYR A 610 9.03 -18.45 48.06
C TYR A 610 9.35 -18.93 49.49
N GLU A 611 8.32 -19.29 50.25
CA GLU A 611 8.51 -19.97 51.52
C GLU A 611 8.83 -21.45 51.27
N LEU A 612 9.97 -21.92 51.79
CA LEU A 612 10.37 -23.31 51.70
C LEU A 612 9.44 -24.22 52.55
N PRO A 613 9.23 -25.47 52.13
CA PRO A 613 8.39 -26.38 52.95
C PRO A 613 9.04 -26.65 54.32
N SER A 614 8.20 -26.75 55.33
CA SER A 614 8.69 -27.13 56.67
C SER A 614 9.21 -28.56 56.71
N ALA A 615 10.06 -28.88 57.67
CA ALA A 615 10.71 -30.20 57.78
C ALA A 615 9.68 -31.38 57.81
N TRP A 616 8.50 -31.21 58.39
CA TRP A 616 7.45 -32.23 58.40
C TRP A 616 6.82 -32.46 57.02
N GLN A 617 6.81 -31.47 56.14
CA GLN A 617 6.34 -31.62 54.77
C GLN A 617 7.36 -32.28 53.84
N LEU A 618 8.65 -32.19 54.19
CA LEU A 618 9.74 -32.82 53.47
C LEU A 618 9.98 -34.27 53.87
N ALA A 619 9.62 -34.64 55.12
CA ALA A 619 9.82 -35.96 55.67
C ALA A 619 9.26 -37.13 54.81
N PRO A 620 8.04 -37.01 54.17
CA PRO A 620 7.53 -38.07 53.32
C PRO A 620 8.13 -38.18 51.93
N LEU A 621 9.06 -37.28 51.53
CA LEU A 621 9.65 -37.32 50.20
C LEU A 621 10.57 -38.55 50.01
N PRO A 622 10.66 -39.08 48.77
CA PRO A 622 11.46 -40.22 48.47
C PRO A 622 12.93 -39.98 48.83
N GLN A 623 13.58 -40.99 49.42
CA GLN A 623 14.99 -41.06 49.70
C GLN A 623 15.59 -42.28 48.99
N PRO A 624 16.87 -42.22 48.55
CA PRO A 624 17.55 -43.40 48.06
C PRO A 624 17.53 -44.54 49.09
N ALA A 625 17.39 -45.77 48.63
CA ALA A 625 17.43 -46.91 49.53
C ALA A 625 18.87 -47.08 50.11
N THR A 626 18.94 -47.40 51.40
CA THR A 626 20.25 -47.59 52.10
C THR A 626 21.11 -48.65 51.45
N ALA A 627 20.52 -49.59 50.72
CA ALA A 627 21.24 -50.61 49.92
C ALA A 627 21.90 -50.09 48.64
N ASP A 628 21.51 -48.92 48.15
CA ASP A 628 21.94 -48.40 46.86
C ASP A 628 23.23 -47.55 46.91
N ASN A 629 23.82 -47.37 48.10
CA ASN A 629 25.01 -46.57 48.37
C ASN A 629 24.95 -45.13 47.81
N LEU A 630 23.79 -44.59 47.60
CA LEU A 630 23.59 -43.20 47.21
C LEU A 630 23.50 -42.29 48.45
N PRO A 631 24.01 -41.07 48.42
CA PRO A 631 23.89 -40.13 49.52
C PRO A 631 22.43 -39.77 49.76
N PRO A 632 22.00 -39.57 51.02
CA PRO A 632 20.65 -39.11 51.34
C PRO A 632 20.40 -37.72 50.74
N ILE A 633 19.19 -37.52 50.19
CA ILE A 633 18.81 -36.24 49.58
C ILE A 633 18.40 -35.25 50.65
N GLU A 634 19.10 -34.14 50.72
CA GLU A 634 18.69 -33.00 51.55
C GLU A 634 17.69 -32.10 50.79
N TRP A 635 16.41 -32.51 50.81
CA TRP A 635 15.34 -31.84 50.05
C TRP A 635 15.24 -30.35 50.32
N ALA A 636 15.48 -29.91 51.57
CA ALA A 636 15.46 -28.49 51.90
C ALA A 636 16.57 -27.71 51.13
N GLY A 637 17.77 -28.28 51.03
CA GLY A 637 18.87 -27.70 50.26
C GLY A 637 18.59 -27.66 48.74
N VAL A 638 18.04 -28.77 48.18
CA VAL A 638 17.64 -28.87 46.80
C VAL A 638 16.59 -27.80 46.44
N LEU A 639 15.57 -27.64 47.26
CA LEU A 639 14.54 -26.65 47.02
C LEU A 639 15.04 -25.22 47.26
N ALA A 640 15.90 -24.99 48.23
CA ALA A 640 16.55 -23.71 48.49
C ALA A 640 17.44 -23.30 47.30
N GLN A 641 18.11 -24.23 46.67
CA GLN A 641 18.88 -23.96 45.46
C GLN A 641 17.97 -23.66 44.26
N ALA A 642 16.90 -24.42 44.06
CA ALA A 642 15.96 -24.23 42.96
C ALA A 642 15.15 -22.93 43.08
N PHE A 643 14.75 -22.56 44.28
CA PHE A 643 13.86 -21.42 44.57
C PHE A 643 14.53 -20.28 45.35
N GLY A 644 15.85 -20.38 45.60
CA GLY A 644 16.65 -19.32 46.16
C GLY A 644 16.83 -18.13 45.24
N ALA A 645 17.52 -17.09 45.69
CA ALA A 645 17.82 -15.93 44.86
C ALA A 645 18.57 -16.36 43.57
N SER A 646 18.01 -16.04 42.43
CA SER A 646 18.64 -16.32 41.11
C SER A 646 19.54 -15.18 40.68
N ALA A 647 20.73 -15.51 40.18
CA ALA A 647 21.64 -14.53 39.59
C ALA A 647 21.18 -14.06 38.19
N ASP A 648 20.32 -14.83 37.51
CA ASP A 648 19.78 -14.49 36.20
C ASP A 648 18.39 -13.88 36.34
N LEU A 649 18.31 -12.55 36.20
CA LEU A 649 17.09 -11.75 36.27
C LEU A 649 16.40 -11.59 34.89
N SER A 650 16.95 -12.24 33.85
CA SER A 650 16.50 -11.99 32.46
C SER A 650 15.15 -12.66 32.13
N GLN A 651 14.78 -13.73 32.83
CA GLN A 651 13.55 -14.47 32.56
C GLN A 651 12.69 -14.67 33.83
N PRO A 652 11.35 -14.62 33.70
CA PRO A 652 10.47 -14.92 34.82
C PRO A 652 10.66 -16.38 35.22
N ARG A 653 10.82 -16.62 36.54
CA ARG A 653 10.96 -17.96 37.07
C ARG A 653 9.64 -18.72 36.88
N GLN A 654 9.72 -19.86 36.21
CA GLN A 654 8.61 -20.78 36.10
C GLN A 654 8.73 -21.84 37.21
N PRO A 655 7.90 -21.77 38.31
CA PRO A 655 8.08 -22.64 39.45
C PRO A 655 8.02 -24.14 39.13
N SER A 656 7.14 -24.52 38.20
CA SER A 656 7.04 -25.90 37.71
C SER A 656 8.30 -26.37 37.00
N LEU A 657 8.87 -25.55 36.13
CA LEU A 657 10.09 -25.88 35.39
C LEU A 657 11.30 -25.95 36.32
N ALA A 658 11.41 -25.01 37.27
CA ALA A 658 12.48 -25.04 38.26
C ALA A 658 12.43 -26.29 39.14
N LEU A 659 11.24 -26.72 39.56
CA LEU A 659 11.06 -27.99 40.29
C LEU A 659 11.41 -29.20 39.44
N ASP A 660 10.99 -29.21 38.17
CA ASP A 660 11.27 -30.31 37.25
C ASP A 660 12.79 -30.47 37.01
N GLN A 661 13.49 -29.36 36.80
CA GLN A 661 14.94 -29.34 36.64
C GLN A 661 15.68 -29.81 37.90
N ALA A 662 15.23 -29.31 39.08
CA ALA A 662 15.82 -29.71 40.35
C ALA A 662 15.66 -31.21 40.62
N ILE A 663 14.48 -31.76 40.37
CA ILE A 663 14.21 -33.20 40.56
C ILE A 663 14.93 -34.04 39.51
N ALA A 664 15.01 -33.58 38.25
CA ALA A 664 15.71 -34.30 37.19
C ALA A 664 17.21 -34.47 37.48
N ALA A 665 17.81 -33.47 38.12
CA ALA A 665 19.22 -33.50 38.50
C ALA A 665 19.57 -34.48 39.61
N LEU A 666 18.60 -35.03 40.33
CA LEU A 666 18.80 -35.97 41.46
C LEU A 666 18.98 -37.39 40.92
N SER A 667 19.64 -38.24 41.74
CA SER A 667 19.69 -39.68 41.58
C SER A 667 19.09 -40.37 42.83
N LEU A 668 17.88 -40.90 42.67
CA LEU A 668 17.15 -41.54 43.75
C LEU A 668 17.24 -43.07 43.77
N SER A 669 17.68 -43.66 42.64
CA SER A 669 17.99 -45.09 42.52
C SER A 669 18.99 -45.34 41.38
N PRO A 670 19.84 -46.36 41.47
CA PRO A 670 20.69 -46.77 40.40
C PRO A 670 19.93 -47.43 39.23
N VAL A 671 18.71 -47.85 39.43
CA VAL A 671 17.84 -48.45 38.41
C VAL A 671 17.00 -47.35 37.71
N PRO A 672 17.22 -47.10 36.42
CA PRO A 672 16.57 -45.93 35.73
C PRO A 672 15.03 -45.93 35.81
N ALA A 673 14.41 -47.10 35.73
CA ALA A 673 12.95 -47.20 35.82
C ALA A 673 12.40 -46.85 37.23
N GLN A 674 13.15 -47.23 38.25
CA GLN A 674 12.79 -46.97 39.65
C GLN A 674 13.12 -45.53 40.03
N ASP A 675 14.23 -44.97 39.52
CA ASP A 675 14.59 -43.55 39.64
C ASP A 675 13.47 -42.65 39.08
N ALA A 676 13.00 -42.96 37.87
CA ALA A 676 11.89 -42.23 37.25
C ALA A 676 10.59 -42.24 38.07
N ILE A 677 10.25 -43.39 38.66
CA ILE A 677 9.07 -43.54 39.53
C ILE A 677 9.23 -42.71 40.82
N LEU A 678 10.41 -42.74 41.43
CA LEU A 678 10.65 -41.98 42.67
C LEU A 678 10.67 -40.46 42.40
N LYS A 679 11.25 -40.05 41.30
CA LYS A 679 11.20 -38.64 40.83
C LYS A 679 9.76 -38.17 40.60
N GLN A 680 8.97 -38.99 39.95
CA GLN A 680 7.56 -38.67 39.75
C GLN A 680 6.80 -38.58 41.07
N GLN A 681 7.02 -39.50 42.03
CA GLN A 681 6.41 -39.42 43.38
C GLN A 681 6.83 -38.14 44.12
N ALA A 682 8.11 -37.74 44.01
CA ALA A 682 8.59 -36.48 44.60
C ALA A 682 7.84 -35.27 43.99
N LYS A 683 7.72 -35.26 42.66
CA LYS A 683 6.98 -34.24 41.95
C LYS A 683 5.49 -34.15 42.37
N ASP A 684 4.81 -35.28 42.42
CA ASP A 684 3.40 -35.35 42.78
C ASP A 684 3.13 -34.84 44.22
N ARG A 685 4.07 -35.12 45.14
CA ARG A 685 3.98 -34.64 46.52
C ARG A 685 4.31 -33.16 46.68
N LEU A 686 5.20 -32.63 45.88
CA LEU A 686 5.61 -31.23 45.90
C LEU A 686 4.65 -30.29 45.10
N THR A 687 3.93 -30.80 44.13
CA THR A 687 3.01 -30.01 43.30
C THR A 687 1.97 -29.22 44.11
N PRO A 688 1.29 -29.76 45.15
CA PRO A 688 0.35 -28.98 45.94
C PRO A 688 1.00 -27.87 46.78
N TRP A 689 2.23 -28.08 47.23
CA TRP A 689 3.02 -27.06 47.89
C TRP A 689 3.41 -25.99 46.87
N LEU A 690 3.88 -26.35 45.69
CA LEU A 690 4.29 -25.47 44.64
C LEU A 690 3.15 -24.53 44.21
N GLN A 691 1.96 -25.05 44.03
CA GLN A 691 0.79 -24.24 43.71
C GLN A 691 0.47 -23.20 44.82
N ARG A 692 0.52 -23.63 46.09
CA ARG A 692 0.28 -22.72 47.21
C ARG A 692 1.32 -21.60 47.32
N ILE A 693 2.61 -21.90 47.13
CA ILE A 693 3.65 -20.86 47.24
C ILE A 693 3.63 -19.91 46.05
N ALA A 694 3.29 -20.38 44.86
CA ALA A 694 3.16 -19.53 43.69
C ALA A 694 2.02 -18.50 43.94
N ASP A 695 0.85 -18.93 44.39
CA ASP A 695 -0.29 -18.04 44.70
C ASP A 695 0.05 -17.08 45.83
N LYS A 696 0.69 -17.57 46.92
CA LYS A 696 1.02 -16.77 48.09
C LYS A 696 2.12 -15.74 47.77
N GLY A 697 3.16 -16.15 47.09
CA GLY A 697 4.28 -15.24 46.68
C GLY A 697 3.80 -14.07 45.83
N GLN A 698 2.91 -14.36 44.89
CA GLN A 698 2.28 -13.31 44.06
C GLN A 698 1.42 -12.35 44.90
N ARG A 699 0.59 -12.85 45.80
CA ARG A 699 -0.24 -12.04 46.70
C ARG A 699 0.60 -11.11 47.57
N VAL A 700 1.73 -11.61 48.11
CA VAL A 700 2.65 -10.81 48.94
C VAL A 700 3.28 -9.69 48.09
N CYS A 701 3.74 -9.99 46.88
CA CYS A 701 4.30 -8.96 45.99
C CYS A 701 3.29 -7.90 45.59
N ILE A 702 2.04 -8.32 45.29
CA ILE A 702 0.96 -7.41 44.94
C ILE A 702 0.61 -6.54 46.18
N GLN A 703 0.57 -7.13 47.37
CA GLN A 703 0.30 -6.38 48.60
C GLN A 703 1.37 -5.34 48.89
N GLN A 704 2.67 -5.70 48.74
CA GLN A 704 3.78 -4.75 48.89
C GLN A 704 3.74 -3.61 47.87
N PHE A 705 3.27 -3.92 46.67
CA PHE A 705 3.06 -2.92 45.64
C PHE A 705 1.91 -1.97 45.95
N LEU A 706 0.83 -2.50 46.56
CA LEU A 706 -0.34 -1.74 47.00
C LEU A 706 -0.06 -0.81 48.16
N ASP A 707 0.83 -1.23 49.07
CA ASP A 707 1.23 -0.43 50.25
C ASP A 707 2.09 0.78 49.83
N THR A 708 2.53 0.84 48.54
CA THR A 708 3.18 2.03 47.99
C THR A 708 2.13 3.14 47.82
N PRO A 709 2.36 4.39 48.29
CA PRO A 709 1.36 5.45 48.25
C PRO A 709 0.86 5.75 46.84
N VAL A 710 -0.43 5.55 46.59
CA VAL A 710 -1.11 5.92 45.36
C VAL A 710 -1.64 7.35 45.52
N PRO A 711 -1.33 8.29 44.60
CA PRO A 711 -1.84 9.67 44.70
C PRO A 711 -3.36 9.71 44.66
N THR A 712 -3.98 10.46 45.55
CA THR A 712 -5.40 10.78 45.49
C THR A 712 -5.70 11.66 44.27
N PRO A 713 -6.86 11.52 43.55
CA PRO A 713 -8.19 11.25 44.14
C PRO A 713 -8.74 9.83 43.88
N TYR A 714 -8.09 8.97 43.12
CA TYR A 714 -8.63 7.68 42.68
C TYR A 714 -8.25 6.47 43.57
N SER A 715 -7.75 6.72 44.76
CA SER A 715 -7.24 5.64 45.64
C SER A 715 -8.28 4.60 46.01
N LYS A 716 -9.58 5.00 46.14
CA LYS A 716 -10.66 4.07 46.50
C LYS A 716 -11.05 3.17 45.33
N GLU A 717 -11.17 3.74 44.13
CA GLU A 717 -11.50 2.98 42.93
C GLU A 717 -10.37 2.03 42.56
N LEU A 718 -9.11 2.48 42.65
CA LEU A 718 -7.95 1.63 42.44
C LEU A 718 -7.85 0.50 43.48
N THR A 719 -8.19 0.77 44.75
CA THR A 719 -8.24 -0.28 45.76
C THR A 719 -9.33 -1.32 45.47
N LEU A 720 -10.50 -0.88 44.99
CA LEU A 720 -11.56 -1.79 44.55
C LEU A 720 -11.12 -2.63 43.36
N TYR A 721 -10.48 -2.00 42.35
CA TYR A 721 -9.92 -2.68 41.19
C TYR A 721 -8.84 -3.70 41.55
N TYR A 722 -7.98 -3.38 42.50
CA TYR A 722 -7.01 -4.31 43.07
C TYR A 722 -7.65 -5.49 43.81
N ASN A 723 -8.68 -5.23 44.60
CA ASN A 723 -9.37 -6.29 45.29
C ASN A 723 -10.09 -7.24 44.33
N GLN A 724 -10.68 -6.73 43.26
CA GLN A 724 -11.23 -7.54 42.17
C GLN A 724 -10.14 -8.36 41.48
N PHE A 725 -8.99 -7.75 41.21
CA PHE A 725 -7.83 -8.38 40.60
C PHE A 725 -7.29 -9.52 41.51
N LEU A 726 -7.08 -9.29 42.79
CA LEU A 726 -6.64 -10.28 43.77
C LEU A 726 -7.63 -11.44 43.91
N ASN A 727 -8.92 -11.16 43.82
CA ASN A 727 -9.98 -12.15 43.95
C ASN A 727 -10.24 -12.94 42.67
N SER A 728 -9.99 -12.38 41.50
CA SER A 728 -10.13 -13.03 40.19
C SER A 728 -8.94 -13.89 39.82
N ALA A 729 -7.80 -13.72 40.46
CA ALA A 729 -6.54 -14.37 40.10
C ALA A 729 -6.46 -15.84 40.56
N LYS A 730 -7.12 -16.71 39.82
CA LYS A 730 -6.71 -18.12 39.71
C LYS A 730 -5.49 -18.31 38.80
N THR A 731 -5.09 -17.30 38.07
CA THR A 731 -3.92 -17.24 37.19
C THR A 731 -3.06 -16.04 37.58
N PRO A 732 -1.71 -16.17 37.56
CA PRO A 732 -0.83 -15.06 37.87
C PRO A 732 -1.11 -13.88 36.96
N PRO A 733 -1.28 -12.67 37.49
CA PRO A 733 -1.43 -11.49 36.68
C PRO A 733 -0.17 -11.29 35.83
N ALA A 734 -0.35 -10.97 34.56
CA ALA A 734 0.77 -10.59 33.76
C ALA A 734 1.48 -9.38 34.41
N LEU A 735 2.78 -9.47 34.57
CA LEU A 735 3.66 -8.43 35.12
C LEU A 735 3.33 -7.02 34.58
N LYS A 736 2.93 -6.98 33.31
CA LYS A 736 2.55 -5.76 32.60
C LYS A 736 1.37 -5.00 33.24
N HIS A 737 0.38 -5.69 33.77
CA HIS A 737 -0.77 -5.03 34.42
C HIS A 737 -0.36 -4.30 35.70
N LEU A 738 0.52 -4.93 36.47
CA LEU A 738 0.97 -4.37 37.74
C LEU A 738 1.86 -3.15 37.55
N ILE A 739 2.70 -3.16 36.52
CA ILE A 739 3.57 -2.01 36.21
C ILE A 739 2.78 -0.77 35.80
N LEU A 740 1.66 -0.94 35.10
CA LEU A 740 0.79 0.20 34.74
C LEU A 740 0.20 0.94 35.95
N LEU A 741 0.28 0.35 37.13
CA LEU A 741 -0.22 0.92 38.36
C LEU A 741 0.87 1.57 39.22
N ALA A 742 2.16 1.43 38.80
CA ALA A 742 3.27 2.04 39.52
C ALA A 742 3.14 3.58 39.55
N PRO A 743 3.60 4.24 40.62
CA PRO A 743 3.74 5.69 40.63
C PRO A 743 4.65 6.15 39.49
N ASP A 744 4.29 7.28 38.86
CA ASP A 744 5.04 7.89 37.74
C ASP A 744 5.35 6.95 36.56
N VAL A 745 4.53 5.92 36.36
CA VAL A 745 4.71 4.91 35.30
C VAL A 745 4.74 5.55 33.91
N THR A 746 3.97 6.60 33.72
CA THR A 746 3.94 7.30 32.42
C THR A 746 5.28 7.94 32.09
N THR A 747 5.95 8.51 33.08
CA THR A 747 7.31 9.03 32.97
C THR A 747 8.34 7.90 32.80
N LEU A 748 8.23 6.83 33.61
CA LEU A 748 9.15 5.68 33.61
C LEU A 748 9.16 4.94 32.25
N LEU A 749 8.00 4.74 31.67
CA LEU A 749 7.84 4.06 30.39
C LEU A 749 7.79 5.04 29.20
N ALA A 750 7.96 6.33 29.46
CA ALA A 750 7.79 7.40 28.49
C ALA A 750 6.46 7.25 27.70
N LEU A 751 5.36 7.01 28.42
CA LEU A 751 4.05 6.89 27.83
C LEU A 751 3.53 8.28 27.40
N PRO A 752 2.72 8.35 26.35
CA PRO A 752 2.29 9.63 25.78
C PRO A 752 1.10 10.25 26.55
N MET A 753 1.01 10.09 27.86
CA MET A 753 -0.08 10.61 28.69
C MET A 753 0.35 10.82 30.15
N ASN A 754 -0.50 11.47 30.93
CA ASN A 754 -0.27 11.62 32.36
C ASN A 754 -0.84 10.42 33.16
N ASP A 755 -0.35 10.23 34.39
CA ASP A 755 -0.76 9.11 35.23
C ASP A 755 -2.26 9.13 35.58
N THR A 756 -2.84 10.33 35.75
CA THR A 756 -4.26 10.48 36.08
C THR A 756 -5.15 9.96 34.96
N SER A 757 -4.85 10.36 33.73
CA SER A 757 -5.57 9.91 32.53
C SER A 757 -5.37 8.40 32.30
N LEU A 758 -4.15 7.88 32.48
CA LEU A 758 -3.88 6.45 32.40
C LEU A 758 -4.75 5.67 33.40
N ARG A 759 -4.86 6.12 34.64
CA ARG A 759 -5.69 5.47 35.68
C ARG A 759 -7.17 5.47 35.31
N GLN A 760 -7.70 6.56 34.73
CA GLN A 760 -9.07 6.58 34.23
C GLN A 760 -9.29 5.52 33.11
N LEU A 761 -8.33 5.33 32.21
CA LEU A 761 -8.40 4.29 31.18
C LEU A 761 -8.24 2.88 31.76
N LEU A 762 -7.41 2.69 32.78
CA LEU A 762 -7.30 1.41 33.49
C LEU A 762 -8.64 1.00 34.15
N LEU A 763 -9.38 1.97 34.69
CA LEU A 763 -10.70 1.75 35.27
C LEU A 763 -11.79 1.56 34.19
N ASN A 764 -11.57 2.13 33.00
CA ASN A 764 -12.52 2.09 31.89
C ASN A 764 -11.83 1.65 30.60
N PRO A 765 -11.31 0.41 30.51
CA PRO A 765 -10.53 -0.04 29.36
C PRO A 765 -11.32 0.01 28.05
N HIS A 766 -12.63 -0.12 28.10
CA HIS A 766 -13.54 -0.02 26.96
C HIS A 766 -13.65 1.39 26.36
N TRP A 767 -13.09 2.43 27.03
CA TRP A 767 -12.95 3.76 26.43
C TRP A 767 -11.74 3.85 25.49
N LEU A 768 -10.75 2.97 25.72
CA LEU A 768 -9.59 2.89 24.83
C LEU A 768 -9.87 1.99 23.64
N ASP A 769 -10.36 0.78 23.91
CA ASP A 769 -10.69 -0.22 22.90
C ASP A 769 -12.07 -0.84 23.20
N ARG A 770 -13.01 -0.66 22.30
CA ARG A 770 -14.39 -1.14 22.45
C ARG A 770 -14.50 -2.67 22.58
N ALA A 771 -13.53 -3.40 22.07
CA ALA A 771 -13.50 -4.86 22.22
C ALA A 771 -13.23 -5.31 23.65
N LEU A 772 -12.70 -4.45 24.51
CA LEU A 772 -12.44 -4.75 25.90
C LEU A 772 -13.71 -4.59 26.75
N ALA A 773 -14.01 -5.60 27.57
CA ALA A 773 -15.10 -5.49 28.54
C ALA A 773 -14.70 -4.52 29.68
N PRO A 774 -15.66 -3.85 30.34
CA PRO A 774 -15.37 -2.94 31.47
C PRO A 774 -14.60 -3.58 32.63
N SER A 775 -14.74 -4.90 32.79
CA SER A 775 -14.02 -5.69 33.83
C SER A 775 -12.68 -6.24 33.35
N THR A 776 -12.26 -5.97 32.10
CA THR A 776 -11.01 -6.49 31.56
C THR A 776 -9.83 -5.68 32.10
N LEU A 777 -8.74 -6.36 32.43
CA LEU A 777 -7.50 -5.69 32.81
C LEU A 777 -6.83 -5.17 31.56
N LEU A 778 -6.47 -3.89 31.57
CA LEU A 778 -5.76 -3.29 30.43
C LEU A 778 -4.33 -3.81 30.37
N GLU A 779 -3.95 -4.42 29.27
CA GLU A 779 -2.58 -4.84 28.98
C GLU A 779 -1.84 -3.82 28.13
N LEU A 780 -0.57 -3.59 28.44
CA LEU A 780 0.29 -2.82 27.55
C LEU A 780 0.80 -3.73 26.41
N ASN A 781 0.12 -3.65 25.30
CA ASN A 781 0.46 -4.33 24.05
C ASN A 781 0.59 -3.31 22.89
N LEU A 782 0.88 -3.78 21.69
CA LEU A 782 1.02 -2.89 20.52
C LEU A 782 -0.23 -2.04 20.28
N GLY A 783 -1.42 -2.67 20.38
CA GLY A 783 -2.68 -1.98 20.17
C GLY A 783 -2.95 -0.90 21.22
N THR A 784 -2.77 -1.24 22.47
CA THR A 784 -2.90 -0.29 23.58
C THR A 784 -1.96 0.90 23.42
N LEU A 785 -0.68 0.63 23.13
CA LEU A 785 0.31 1.71 22.96
C LEU A 785 0.01 2.57 21.72
N TYR A 786 -0.42 1.97 20.63
CA TYR A 786 -0.89 2.71 19.46
C TYR A 786 -2.05 3.64 19.80
N LEU A 787 -3.07 3.13 20.47
CA LEU A 787 -4.25 3.93 20.83
C LEU A 787 -3.92 5.03 21.83
N LEU A 788 -3.00 4.80 22.80
CA LEU A 788 -2.52 5.85 23.71
C LEU A 788 -1.78 6.96 22.95
N GLN A 789 -0.98 6.61 21.96
CA GLN A 789 -0.32 7.63 21.11
C GLN A 789 -1.33 8.39 20.24
N ARG A 790 -2.35 7.70 19.71
CA ARG A 790 -3.43 8.34 18.97
C ARG A 790 -4.26 9.26 19.85
N PHE A 791 -4.54 8.86 21.09
CA PHE A 791 -5.20 9.69 22.09
C PHE A 791 -4.44 11.02 22.32
N LYS A 792 -3.13 10.93 22.57
CA LYS A 792 -2.30 12.12 22.71
C LYS A 792 -2.30 12.98 21.45
N ALA A 793 -2.14 12.37 20.28
CA ALA A 793 -2.15 13.09 19.02
C ALA A 793 -3.46 13.87 18.79
N CYS A 794 -4.60 13.32 19.21
CA CYS A 794 -5.88 14.04 19.19
C CYS A 794 -5.87 15.25 20.12
N CYS A 795 -5.40 15.08 21.36
CA CYS A 795 -5.30 16.18 22.32
C CYS A 795 -4.41 17.30 21.77
N ASP A 796 -3.24 16.95 21.25
CA ASP A 796 -2.28 17.92 20.70
C ASP A 796 -2.83 18.63 19.45
N THR A 797 -3.50 17.91 18.56
CA THR A 797 -4.05 18.47 17.30
C THR A 797 -5.21 19.41 17.55
N TRP A 798 -6.07 19.08 18.52
CA TRP A 798 -7.27 19.88 18.81
C TRP A 798 -7.08 20.88 19.94
N GLY A 799 -5.90 20.93 20.56
CA GLY A 799 -5.60 21.79 21.69
C GLY A 799 -6.42 21.43 22.95
N LEU A 800 -6.79 20.16 23.11
CA LEU A 800 -7.58 19.67 24.23
C LEU A 800 -6.67 19.17 25.35
N THR A 801 -7.17 19.31 26.58
CA THR A 801 -6.59 18.58 27.70
C THR A 801 -6.98 17.09 27.63
N GLN A 802 -6.17 16.23 28.22
CA GLN A 802 -6.49 14.79 28.28
C GLN A 802 -7.81 14.52 29.02
N ASP A 803 -8.12 15.33 30.05
CA ASP A 803 -9.37 15.21 30.82
C ASP A 803 -10.61 15.58 30.00
N GLU A 804 -10.53 16.55 29.09
CA GLU A 804 -11.64 16.91 28.19
C GLU A 804 -11.98 15.77 27.22
N LEU A 805 -10.97 15.10 26.66
CA LEU A 805 -11.20 13.97 25.78
C LEU A 805 -11.74 12.73 26.54
N LEU A 806 -11.28 12.50 27.79
CA LEU A 806 -11.82 11.47 28.66
C LEU A 806 -13.26 11.78 29.11
N ASP A 807 -13.58 13.05 29.37
CA ASP A 807 -14.95 13.49 29.67
C ASP A 807 -15.90 13.25 28.48
N PHE A 808 -15.41 13.43 27.24
CA PHE A 808 -16.17 13.06 26.04
C PHE A 808 -16.51 11.56 26.06
N PHE A 809 -15.54 10.66 26.29
CA PHE A 809 -15.80 9.22 26.35
C PHE A 809 -16.70 8.84 27.53
N ARG A 810 -16.55 9.51 28.68
CA ARG A 810 -17.43 9.31 29.82
C ARG A 810 -18.89 9.63 29.48
N ARG A 811 -19.14 10.77 28.85
CA ARG A 811 -20.47 11.17 28.38
C ARG A 811 -21.02 10.27 27.30
N ALA A 812 -20.16 9.83 26.37
CA ALA A 812 -20.52 8.92 25.28
C ALA A 812 -20.96 7.54 25.77
N ASN A 813 -20.38 7.06 26.87
CA ASN A 813 -20.72 5.78 27.50
C ASN A 813 -21.81 5.91 28.59
N GLY A 814 -22.23 7.14 28.92
CA GLY A 814 -23.31 7.39 29.89
C GLY A 814 -24.70 7.24 29.26
N ASN A 815 -25.72 7.21 30.12
CA ASN A 815 -27.14 7.03 29.74
C ASN A 815 -27.80 8.32 29.19
N GLY A 816 -27.07 9.40 29.02
CA GLY A 816 -27.59 10.68 28.55
C GLY A 816 -27.57 10.80 27.01
N ALA A 817 -28.70 11.20 26.44
CA ALA A 817 -28.83 11.50 25.00
C ALA A 817 -28.32 12.91 24.68
N GLN A 818 -27.02 13.18 24.81
CA GLN A 818 -26.46 14.42 24.32
C GLN A 818 -25.88 14.23 22.90
N PRO A 819 -26.07 15.24 21.99
CA PRO A 819 -25.52 15.16 20.65
C PRO A 819 -24.00 15.40 20.69
N LEU A 820 -23.23 14.33 20.90
CA LEU A 820 -21.77 14.36 20.92
C LEU A 820 -21.19 14.49 19.50
N ASP A 821 -21.98 14.17 18.48
CA ASP A 821 -21.59 14.30 17.07
C ASP A 821 -21.30 15.76 16.70
N THR A 822 -22.09 16.71 17.21
CA THR A 822 -21.83 18.15 17.00
C THR A 822 -20.49 18.58 17.61
N GLN A 823 -20.15 18.10 18.82
CA GLN A 823 -18.86 18.39 19.44
C GLN A 823 -17.68 17.78 18.64
N LEU A 824 -17.83 16.54 18.20
CA LEU A 824 -16.82 15.85 17.41
C LEU A 824 -16.67 16.49 16.03
N SER A 825 -17.78 16.88 15.40
CA SER A 825 -17.79 17.63 14.14
C SER A 825 -17.01 18.95 14.26
N HIS A 826 -17.20 19.66 15.36
CA HIS A 826 -16.46 20.91 15.65
C HIS A 826 -14.95 20.65 15.81
N TRP A 827 -14.54 19.62 16.56
CA TRP A 827 -13.12 19.27 16.75
C TRP A 827 -12.46 18.85 15.44
N LEU A 828 -13.17 18.11 14.61
CA LEU A 828 -12.67 17.65 13.31
C LEU A 828 -12.67 18.76 12.25
N GLY A 829 -13.40 19.87 12.47
CA GLY A 829 -13.68 20.86 11.42
C GLY A 829 -14.43 20.26 10.25
N TRP A 830 -15.30 19.30 10.50
CA TRP A 830 -15.96 18.48 9.49
C TRP A 830 -17.47 18.54 9.58
N SER A 831 -18.17 18.34 8.46
CA SER A 831 -19.63 18.35 8.40
C SER A 831 -20.23 17.23 9.27
N GLU A 832 -21.25 17.56 10.07
CA GLU A 832 -21.98 16.58 10.87
C GLU A 832 -22.66 15.51 10.00
N THR A 833 -23.09 15.88 8.78
CA THR A 833 -23.68 14.92 7.83
C THR A 833 -22.67 13.88 7.35
N GLU A 834 -21.44 14.28 7.05
CA GLU A 834 -20.34 13.38 6.67
C GLU A 834 -19.92 12.48 7.87
N LEU A 835 -19.86 13.08 9.07
CA LEU A 835 -19.55 12.33 10.27
C LEU A 835 -20.60 11.26 10.57
N ARG A 836 -21.89 11.56 10.40
CA ARG A 836 -22.99 10.61 10.62
C ARG A 836 -22.90 9.39 9.70
N VAL A 837 -22.51 9.55 8.45
CA VAL A 837 -22.29 8.43 7.53
C VAL A 837 -21.33 7.40 8.14
N LEU A 838 -20.31 7.83 8.87
CA LEU A 838 -19.36 6.93 9.56
C LEU A 838 -19.91 6.42 10.88
N THR A 839 -20.50 7.29 11.72
CA THR A 839 -21.01 6.88 13.04
C THR A 839 -22.16 5.90 12.92
N ASP A 840 -23.01 6.01 11.90
CA ASP A 840 -24.07 5.04 11.61
C ASP A 840 -23.54 3.62 11.31
N THR A 841 -22.28 3.48 10.89
CA THR A 841 -21.64 2.17 10.70
C THR A 841 -21.08 1.55 12.01
N LEU A 842 -21.06 2.33 13.08
CA LEU A 842 -20.62 1.85 14.40
C LEU A 842 -21.76 1.13 15.14
N PRO A 843 -21.44 0.11 15.96
CA PRO A 843 -22.48 -0.68 16.64
C PRO A 843 -23.42 0.13 17.55
N THR A 844 -22.96 1.28 18.05
CA THR A 844 -23.72 2.17 18.95
C THR A 844 -24.27 3.40 18.25
N GLY A 845 -24.03 3.57 16.93
CA GLY A 845 -24.38 4.77 16.19
C GLY A 845 -23.63 6.03 16.66
N ARG A 846 -22.61 5.89 17.48
CA ARG A 846 -21.80 7.00 18.02
C ARG A 846 -20.40 6.52 18.44
N VAL A 847 -19.47 7.46 18.57
CA VAL A 847 -18.12 7.18 19.05
C VAL A 847 -18.11 7.04 20.57
N THR A 848 -17.71 5.90 21.07
CA THR A 848 -17.67 5.58 22.52
C THR A 848 -16.26 5.21 23.00
N ALA A 849 -15.30 5.01 22.09
CA ALA A 849 -13.95 4.59 22.43
C ALA A 849 -12.92 5.16 21.45
N MET A 850 -11.64 5.11 21.86
CA MET A 850 -10.53 5.68 21.11
C MET A 850 -10.27 4.92 19.80
N ASP A 851 -10.45 3.61 19.76
CA ASP A 851 -10.34 2.79 18.54
C ASP A 851 -11.31 3.25 17.45
N GLN A 852 -12.54 3.56 17.83
CA GLN A 852 -13.56 4.11 16.93
C GLN A 852 -13.21 5.53 16.48
N LEU A 853 -12.74 6.36 17.40
CA LEU A 853 -12.28 7.71 17.11
C LEU A 853 -11.10 7.70 16.13
N ASP A 854 -10.12 6.83 16.36
CA ASP A 854 -8.98 6.65 15.46
C ASP A 854 -9.43 6.23 14.05
N TRP A 855 -10.41 5.33 13.95
CA TRP A 855 -10.96 4.93 12.66
C TRP A 855 -11.61 6.11 11.92
N ILE A 856 -12.42 6.92 12.61
CA ILE A 856 -13.03 8.13 12.04
C ILE A 856 -11.96 9.13 11.58
N LEU A 857 -10.91 9.33 12.38
CA LEU A 857 -9.79 10.19 12.01
C LEU A 857 -9.09 9.71 10.73
N ARG A 858 -8.86 8.42 10.59
CA ARG A 858 -8.25 7.85 9.38
C ARG A 858 -9.16 7.99 8.17
N CYS A 859 -10.48 7.85 8.35
CA CYS A 859 -11.47 8.13 7.29
C CYS A 859 -11.46 9.61 6.92
N HIS A 860 -11.49 10.52 7.91
CA HIS A 860 -11.42 11.96 7.67
C HIS A 860 -10.16 12.38 6.91
N GLN A 861 -8.98 11.87 7.33
CA GLN A 861 -7.72 12.12 6.63
C GLN A 861 -7.73 11.59 5.20
N SER A 862 -8.37 10.42 4.98
CA SER A 862 -8.49 9.84 3.64
C SER A 862 -9.46 10.64 2.76
N CYS A 863 -10.59 11.13 3.30
CA CYS A 863 -11.49 12.03 2.61
C CYS A 863 -10.79 13.35 2.25
N ALA A 864 -10.06 13.95 3.18
CA ALA A 864 -9.30 15.17 2.93
C ALA A 864 -8.23 14.99 1.85
N ALA A 865 -7.50 13.88 1.86
CA ALA A 865 -6.45 13.57 0.90
C ALA A 865 -6.99 13.26 -0.51
N THR A 866 -8.15 12.64 -0.62
CA THR A 866 -8.77 12.24 -1.89
C THR A 866 -9.88 13.18 -2.36
N ARG A 867 -10.36 14.07 -1.51
CA ARG A 867 -11.55 14.92 -1.66
C ARG A 867 -12.85 14.13 -1.83
N LEU A 868 -12.84 12.84 -1.57
CA LEU A 868 -14.03 12.01 -1.66
C LEU A 868 -14.97 12.28 -0.48
N PRO A 869 -16.30 12.30 -0.70
CA PRO A 869 -17.25 12.24 0.40
C PRO A 869 -17.18 10.89 1.11
N CYS A 870 -17.56 10.85 2.39
CA CYS A 870 -17.48 9.62 3.21
C CYS A 870 -18.17 8.41 2.59
N GLN A 871 -19.35 8.60 2.01
CA GLN A 871 -20.06 7.51 1.36
C GLN A 871 -19.26 6.91 0.21
N ALA A 872 -18.66 7.73 -0.64
CA ALA A 872 -17.82 7.25 -1.75
C ALA A 872 -16.54 6.55 -1.24
N LEU A 873 -15.97 7.01 -0.13
CA LEU A 873 -14.83 6.34 0.52
C LEU A 873 -15.23 4.95 1.04
N LEU A 874 -16.40 4.83 1.68
CA LEU A 874 -16.92 3.54 2.13
C LEU A 874 -17.27 2.64 0.94
N ASP A 875 -17.90 3.17 -0.10
CA ASP A 875 -18.22 2.42 -1.32
C ASP A 875 -16.94 1.89 -2.00
N ALA A 876 -15.87 2.70 -2.04
CA ALA A 876 -14.56 2.26 -2.53
C ALA A 876 -14.02 1.06 -1.75
N SER A 877 -14.23 1.04 -0.44
CA SER A 877 -13.75 -0.04 0.44
C SER A 877 -14.53 -1.35 0.30
N HIS A 878 -15.73 -1.31 -0.26
CA HIS A 878 -16.54 -2.49 -0.53
C HIS A 878 -16.27 -3.13 -1.90
N LEU A 879 -15.49 -2.46 -2.75
CA LEU A 879 -15.17 -3.02 -4.06
C LEU A 879 -14.33 -4.29 -3.93
N SER A 880 -14.68 -5.26 -4.77
CA SER A 880 -13.99 -6.54 -4.94
C SER A 880 -13.91 -6.89 -6.43
N LEU A 881 -13.27 -7.99 -6.78
CA LEU A 881 -13.26 -8.51 -8.16
C LEU A 881 -14.65 -8.87 -8.67
N SER A 882 -15.55 -9.28 -7.75
CA SER A 882 -16.93 -9.64 -8.04
C SER A 882 -17.88 -8.45 -8.07
N SER A 883 -17.39 -7.24 -7.76
CA SER A 883 -18.23 -6.04 -7.78
C SER A 883 -18.77 -5.73 -9.15
N ASP A 884 -20.06 -5.39 -9.16
CA ASP A 884 -20.79 -5.16 -10.41
C ASP A 884 -20.38 -3.81 -11.08
N PHE A 885 -20.60 -3.72 -12.39
CA PHE A 885 -20.30 -2.53 -13.18
C PHE A 885 -20.96 -1.26 -12.65
N SER A 886 -22.14 -1.37 -11.99
CA SER A 886 -22.85 -0.23 -11.40
C SER A 886 -22.14 0.32 -10.15
N GLN A 887 -21.53 -0.52 -9.32
CA GLN A 887 -20.75 -0.11 -8.15
C GLN A 887 -19.48 0.66 -8.59
N TRP A 888 -18.76 0.13 -9.57
CA TRP A 888 -17.63 0.83 -10.16
C TRP A 888 -18.01 2.15 -10.82
N LYS A 889 -19.22 2.19 -11.44
CA LYS A 889 -19.74 3.42 -12.05
C LYS A 889 -19.97 4.49 -11.00
N ALA A 890 -20.66 4.16 -9.91
CA ALA A 890 -20.95 5.10 -8.83
C ALA A 890 -19.66 5.69 -8.26
N LEU A 891 -18.66 4.85 -7.98
CA LEU A 891 -17.36 5.33 -7.48
C LEU A 891 -16.61 6.17 -8.53
N GLY A 892 -16.54 5.73 -9.78
CA GLY A 892 -15.83 6.44 -10.84
C GLY A 892 -16.42 7.85 -11.07
N GLU A 893 -17.72 7.98 -11.05
CA GLU A 893 -18.43 9.26 -11.14
C GLU A 893 -18.15 10.15 -9.93
N ALA A 894 -18.17 9.59 -8.71
CA ALA A 894 -17.84 10.33 -7.48
C ALA A 894 -16.37 10.83 -7.47
N VAL A 895 -15.43 9.99 -7.90
CA VAL A 895 -14.00 10.35 -7.98
C VAL A 895 -13.76 11.48 -8.99
N ILE A 896 -14.42 11.44 -10.14
CA ILE A 896 -14.29 12.52 -11.13
C ILE A 896 -14.96 13.81 -10.62
N ALA A 897 -16.15 13.71 -9.99
CA ALA A 897 -16.80 14.87 -9.40
C ALA A 897 -15.97 15.54 -8.29
N ALA A 898 -15.23 14.76 -7.51
CA ALA A 898 -14.35 15.28 -6.46
C ALA A 898 -13.10 16.01 -7.01
N ARG A 899 -12.75 15.80 -8.29
CA ARG A 899 -11.59 16.44 -8.93
C ARG A 899 -11.92 17.82 -9.47
N HIS A 900 -13.16 18.05 -9.87
CA HIS A 900 -13.67 19.32 -10.38
C HIS A 900 -14.19 20.20 -9.25
#